data_97139c0257f22f8c4347d2895f82e5d9
#
_entry.id   97139c0257f22f8c4347d2895f82e5d9
#
_cell.length_a   1.000
_cell.length_b   1.000
_cell.length_c   1.000
_cell.angle_alpha   90.00
_cell.angle_beta   90.00
_cell.angle_gamma   90.00
#
_symmetry.space_group_name_H-M   'P 1'
#
loop_
_entity.id
_entity.type
_entity.pdbx_description
1 polymer ?
#
loop_
_entity_poly.entity_id
_entity_poly.type
_entity_poly.pdbx_seq_one_letter_code
_entity_poly.pdbx_strand_id
1 'polypeptide(L)'
;MLPSCEGSFVICGIAGLYARGGGVVLPRLITAQCDTILHRGPDDQGVMTDGDFGFGMRRLSIIDIEGGHQPFHSPDHRYALVFNGEIYNFRELRRELQALGRVFDSAGDTEVILAGYERWGDDVWAKLDGMFAVAVWDTHARRLTLARDPIGIKPLYYTNQAAGFAFGSELKTLTLLPGMAFDVDRRALHDYFSFGHVRNPRSIYAQVRTLPPGHVMTIEASGPPTMRAYWTPAYHPSEPRSEAEWIERFRDEWLDTIGKQMVADVDVGAFLSGGVDSSAVVAAMAQVSDRPVRTFTIGFPDPRFDESPHAEAIARHLGCHHVTRTLELADAQAMLPEVQHCYDEPFADPSAVPTWYVSQIAAQEVKVALSGDGGDELFFGYKRHATERRIGSLPAPLRRLARALDAVPTLPSRHANAVLQRWRKTTGSAALPNGIARFFAKTQITNEAFRREIFSAEFIAEEEGGIAALVAEYFPDPAAISTDTLEQFGLADLALNLPGAMLTKVDRASMAHSLEVRVPMLGQGMVDLALSMPADMKLHGKIGKYVIRQAIAPWLPEGILDRRKQGFQMPLAAWFAGDFGAYAEQLWRDSGVREQGIWRAGAVDKVFADHRAGKRDYSRFLYALAIYCLWWIGRPTSLTVRAE
;
A
#
# COMPACT_ATOMS: atom_id res chain seq x y z
N MET A 1 -15.77 -23.23 -17.79
CA MET A 1 -15.81 -23.95 -16.51
C MET A 1 -14.39 -23.96 -15.99
N LEU A 2 -14.08 -23.06 -15.06
CA LEU A 2 -12.81 -23.07 -14.32
C LEU A 2 -12.93 -24.13 -13.22
N PRO A 3 -11.88 -24.88 -12.91
CA PRO A 3 -11.93 -25.89 -11.86
C PRO A 3 -12.15 -25.20 -10.50
N SER A 4 -13.10 -25.72 -9.73
CA SER A 4 -13.31 -25.37 -8.33
C SER A 4 -12.00 -25.63 -7.58
N CYS A 5 -11.36 -24.59 -7.07
CA CYS A 5 -10.25 -24.71 -6.14
C CYS A 5 -10.78 -25.18 -4.77
N GLU A 6 -10.85 -26.48 -4.59
CA GLU A 6 -10.89 -27.09 -3.26
C GLU A 6 -9.45 -27.16 -2.72
N GLY A 7 -9.00 -26.08 -2.13
CA GLY A 7 -7.75 -25.99 -1.38
C GLY A 7 -7.90 -24.89 -0.33
N SER A 8 -7.96 -25.27 0.94
CA SER A 8 -8.08 -24.35 2.07
C SER A 8 -6.84 -23.50 2.21
N PHE A 9 -6.94 -22.19 1.93
CA PHE A 9 -5.86 -21.20 2.07
C PHE A 9 -6.36 -19.98 2.86
N VAL A 10 -5.51 -19.32 3.63
CA VAL A 10 -5.93 -18.59 4.83
C VAL A 10 -5.14 -17.32 5.12
N ILE A 11 -5.79 -16.19 5.37
CA ILE A 11 -5.25 -14.93 5.99
C ILE A 11 -6.34 -14.05 6.64
N CYS A 12 -5.93 -13.14 7.66
CA CYS A 12 -6.85 -12.41 8.52
C CYS A 12 -7.54 -11.20 7.86
N GLY A 13 -8.77 -10.95 8.29
CA GLY A 13 -9.51 -9.72 8.06
C GLY A 13 -10.52 -9.50 9.17
N ILE A 14 -10.76 -8.26 9.55
CA ILE A 14 -11.68 -7.87 10.63
C ILE A 14 -12.83 -7.02 10.10
N ALA A 15 -13.99 -7.10 10.76
CA ALA A 15 -15.15 -6.26 10.50
C ALA A 15 -16.00 -6.09 11.75
N GLY A 16 -16.74 -4.98 11.86
CA GLY A 16 -17.63 -4.76 12.99
C GLY A 16 -18.57 -3.59 12.81
N LEU A 17 -19.59 -3.57 13.66
CA LEU A 17 -20.63 -2.56 13.72
C LEU A 17 -20.94 -2.18 15.17
N TYR A 18 -21.02 -0.89 15.45
CA TYR A 18 -21.53 -0.31 16.68
C TYR A 18 -22.77 0.55 16.35
N ALA A 19 -23.96 -0.02 16.52
CA ALA A 19 -25.25 0.62 16.24
C ALA A 19 -25.67 1.55 17.39
N ARG A 20 -24.90 2.59 17.63
CA ARG A 20 -25.15 3.58 18.69
C ARG A 20 -26.55 4.18 18.60
N GLY A 21 -27.44 3.85 19.48
CA GLY A 21 -28.83 4.32 19.44
C GLY A 21 -29.88 3.24 19.78
N GLY A 22 -29.43 2.07 20.28
CA GLY A 22 -30.28 1.04 20.85
C GLY A 22 -30.73 -0.06 19.87
N GLY A 23 -30.13 -0.14 18.68
CA GLY A 23 -30.33 -1.29 17.78
C GLY A 23 -29.51 -2.51 18.26
N VAL A 24 -30.09 -3.73 18.19
CA VAL A 24 -29.35 -4.94 18.48
C VAL A 24 -28.57 -5.38 17.24
N VAL A 25 -27.25 -5.56 17.39
CA VAL A 25 -26.41 -6.14 16.34
C VAL A 25 -26.54 -7.67 16.38
N LEU A 26 -27.08 -8.22 15.30
CA LEU A 26 -27.27 -9.67 15.20
C LEU A 26 -26.00 -10.36 14.68
N PRO A 27 -25.62 -11.53 15.24
CA PRO A 27 -24.43 -12.28 14.78
C PRO A 27 -24.42 -12.51 13.27
N ARG A 28 -25.58 -12.80 12.65
CA ARG A 28 -25.69 -13.01 11.19
C ARG A 28 -25.18 -11.84 10.36
N LEU A 29 -25.30 -10.60 10.84
CA LEU A 29 -24.85 -9.41 10.12
C LEU A 29 -23.32 -9.33 10.12
N ILE A 30 -22.70 -9.59 11.27
CA ILE A 30 -21.25 -9.65 11.40
C ILE A 30 -20.68 -10.82 10.60
N THR A 31 -21.35 -11.99 10.66
CA THR A 31 -21.00 -13.14 9.81
C THR A 31 -21.00 -12.75 8.32
N ALA A 32 -22.05 -12.08 7.84
CA ALA A 32 -22.13 -11.64 6.46
C ALA A 32 -21.01 -10.64 6.08
N GLN A 33 -20.63 -9.73 6.99
CA GLN A 33 -19.47 -8.85 6.76
C GLN A 33 -18.17 -9.68 6.64
N CYS A 34 -17.94 -10.64 7.55
CA CYS A 34 -16.78 -11.52 7.50
C CYS A 34 -16.76 -12.40 6.23
N ASP A 35 -17.91 -12.84 5.73
CA ASP A 35 -18.00 -13.67 4.52
C ASP A 35 -17.53 -12.93 3.27
N THR A 36 -17.66 -11.59 3.21
CA THR A 36 -17.13 -10.81 2.09
C THR A 36 -15.61 -10.82 1.99
N ILE A 37 -14.95 -11.10 3.09
CA ILE A 37 -13.49 -11.16 3.20
C ILE A 37 -12.98 -12.59 3.46
N LEU A 38 -13.75 -13.60 3.02
CA LEU A 38 -13.37 -15.01 3.12
C LEU A 38 -11.98 -15.29 2.51
N HIS A 39 -11.66 -14.64 1.36
CA HIS A 39 -10.36 -14.74 0.70
C HIS A 39 -9.19 -14.28 1.61
N ARG A 40 -9.46 -13.45 2.63
CA ARG A 40 -8.48 -13.02 3.62
C ARG A 40 -8.31 -14.02 4.77
N GLY A 41 -9.24 -14.92 5.00
CA GLY A 41 -9.19 -15.83 6.14
C GLY A 41 -10.17 -16.98 6.08
N PRO A 42 -9.93 -18.05 5.27
CA PRO A 42 -10.84 -19.19 5.23
C PRO A 42 -10.61 -20.27 6.32
N ASP A 43 -9.49 -20.25 7.13
CA ASP A 43 -9.22 -21.33 8.12
C ASP A 43 -10.15 -21.24 9.32
N ASP A 44 -10.38 -20.04 9.84
CA ASP A 44 -11.17 -19.86 11.05
C ASP A 44 -12.02 -18.59 10.98
N GLN A 45 -13.13 -18.62 11.66
CA GLN A 45 -14.04 -17.49 11.78
C GLN A 45 -14.53 -17.36 13.21
N GLY A 46 -14.42 -16.17 13.76
CA GLY A 46 -15.06 -15.88 15.03
C GLY A 46 -15.91 -14.63 14.96
N VAL A 47 -17.01 -14.65 15.69
CA VAL A 47 -17.97 -13.54 15.79
C VAL A 47 -18.38 -13.38 17.25
N MET A 48 -18.39 -12.13 17.72
CA MET A 48 -18.94 -11.74 19.01
C MET A 48 -19.97 -10.63 18.83
N THR A 49 -21.02 -10.67 19.63
CA THR A 49 -22.01 -9.58 19.74
C THR A 49 -22.29 -9.28 21.21
N ASP A 50 -22.49 -7.99 21.52
CA ASP A 50 -22.80 -7.48 22.85
C ASP A 50 -23.79 -6.30 22.71
N GLY A 51 -25.09 -6.63 22.67
CA GLY A 51 -26.16 -5.66 22.54
C GLY A 51 -26.11 -4.91 21.19
N ASP A 52 -25.79 -3.63 21.22
CA ASP A 52 -25.67 -2.76 20.05
C ASP A 52 -24.28 -2.77 19.40
N PHE A 53 -23.39 -3.63 19.85
CA PHE A 53 -22.06 -3.83 19.29
C PHE A 53 -21.87 -5.26 18.78
N GLY A 54 -21.09 -5.41 17.71
CA GLY A 54 -20.61 -6.70 17.25
C GLY A 54 -19.40 -6.54 16.34
N PHE A 55 -18.51 -7.50 16.41
CA PHE A 55 -17.37 -7.62 15.51
C PHE A 55 -16.99 -9.07 15.29
N GLY A 56 -16.20 -9.30 14.25
CA GLY A 56 -15.71 -10.62 13.92
C GLY A 56 -14.51 -10.55 13.02
N MET A 57 -13.97 -11.72 12.74
CA MET A 57 -12.81 -11.85 11.90
C MET A 57 -12.86 -13.13 11.06
N ARG A 58 -12.10 -13.11 9.98
CA ARG A 58 -11.59 -14.28 9.28
C ARG A 58 -10.10 -14.42 9.61
N ARG A 59 -9.63 -15.60 9.97
CA ARG A 59 -8.27 -15.81 10.48
C ARG A 59 -7.41 -16.61 9.49
N LEU A 60 -6.14 -16.20 9.36
CA LEU A 60 -5.01 -17.03 8.93
C LEU A 60 -4.28 -17.57 10.17
N SER A 61 -4.06 -18.85 10.20
CA SER A 61 -3.23 -19.47 11.22
C SER A 61 -1.77 -19.52 10.74
N ILE A 62 -0.96 -18.55 11.14
CA ILE A 62 0.48 -18.46 10.86
C ILE A 62 1.28 -18.76 12.13
N ILE A 63 0.90 -18.14 13.26
CA ILE A 63 1.50 -18.35 14.57
C ILE A 63 0.41 -18.82 15.53
N ASP A 64 0.74 -19.82 16.37
CA ASP A 64 -0.17 -20.42 17.35
C ASP A 64 -1.49 -20.91 16.71
N ILE A 65 -1.36 -21.91 15.87
CA ILE A 65 -2.46 -22.43 15.04
C ILE A 65 -3.67 -22.82 15.91
N GLU A 66 -3.45 -23.44 17.06
CA GLU A 66 -4.51 -23.93 17.96
C GLU A 66 -4.99 -22.86 18.96
N GLY A 67 -4.08 -22.04 19.53
CA GLY A 67 -4.38 -21.09 20.61
C GLY A 67 -4.81 -19.69 20.15
N GLY A 68 -4.63 -19.36 18.87
CA GLY A 68 -4.84 -18.01 18.33
C GLY A 68 -6.27 -17.72 17.86
N HIS A 69 -7.31 -18.48 18.28
CA HIS A 69 -8.70 -18.19 17.91
C HIS A 69 -9.13 -16.78 18.36
N GLN A 70 -9.92 -16.11 17.52
CA GLN A 70 -10.44 -14.77 17.80
C GLN A 70 -11.94 -14.72 17.51
N PRO A 71 -12.73 -13.87 18.21
CA PRO A 71 -12.29 -12.82 19.15
C PRO A 71 -11.61 -13.38 20.39
N PHE A 72 -10.46 -12.78 20.75
CA PHE A 72 -9.71 -13.14 21.94
C PHE A 72 -10.19 -12.36 23.16
N HIS A 73 -10.39 -13.00 24.30
CA HIS A 73 -10.96 -12.38 25.50
C HIS A 73 -9.93 -12.25 26.63
N SER A 74 -10.02 -11.16 27.39
CA SER A 74 -9.33 -11.08 28.68
C SER A 74 -9.88 -12.12 29.67
N PRO A 75 -9.08 -12.57 30.67
CA PRO A 75 -9.51 -13.57 31.64
C PRO A 75 -10.79 -13.20 32.41
N ASP A 76 -11.03 -11.91 32.64
CA ASP A 76 -12.22 -11.37 33.28
C ASP A 76 -13.37 -11.08 32.30
N HIS A 77 -13.20 -11.38 31.00
CA HIS A 77 -14.13 -11.10 29.91
C HIS A 77 -14.50 -9.61 29.75
N ARG A 78 -13.74 -8.70 30.36
CA ARG A 78 -13.94 -7.27 30.17
C ARG A 78 -13.59 -6.82 28.77
N TYR A 79 -12.47 -7.30 28.25
CA TYR A 79 -12.00 -6.92 26.93
C TYR A 79 -12.14 -8.08 25.94
N ALA A 80 -12.54 -7.74 24.73
CA ALA A 80 -12.48 -8.64 23.59
C ALA A 80 -11.72 -7.96 22.44
N LEU A 81 -10.93 -8.74 21.69
CA LEU A 81 -10.05 -8.23 20.65
C LEU A 81 -10.18 -9.05 19.38
N VAL A 82 -10.21 -8.35 18.21
CA VAL A 82 -9.93 -8.92 16.89
C VAL A 82 -8.77 -8.17 16.24
N PHE A 83 -7.94 -8.93 15.55
CA PHE A 83 -6.65 -8.46 15.05
C PHE A 83 -6.37 -9.02 13.65
N ASN A 84 -5.98 -8.15 12.73
CA ASN A 84 -5.47 -8.49 11.41
C ASN A 84 -4.03 -8.00 11.33
N GLY A 85 -3.07 -8.92 11.37
CA GLY A 85 -1.66 -8.55 11.30
C GLY A 85 -0.73 -9.53 11.99
N GLU A 86 0.47 -9.05 12.31
CA GLU A 86 1.55 -9.77 12.98
C GLU A 86 2.37 -8.82 13.85
N ILE A 87 2.67 -9.19 15.09
CA ILE A 87 3.52 -8.43 16.01
C ILE A 87 4.86 -9.13 16.16
N TYR A 88 5.90 -8.57 15.55
CA TYR A 88 7.21 -9.22 15.45
C TYR A 88 7.98 -9.24 16.78
N ASN A 89 7.77 -8.25 17.64
CA ASN A 89 8.39 -8.17 18.97
C ASN A 89 7.53 -8.78 20.09
N PHE A 90 6.56 -9.64 19.75
CA PHE A 90 5.64 -10.23 20.76
C PHE A 90 6.36 -11.03 21.85
N ARG A 91 7.51 -11.66 21.55
CA ARG A 91 8.29 -12.45 22.51
C ARG A 91 8.95 -11.56 23.57
N GLU A 92 9.43 -10.39 23.16
CA GLU A 92 10.01 -9.37 24.04
C GLU A 92 8.94 -8.80 24.96
N LEU A 93 7.80 -8.39 24.41
CA LEU A 93 6.66 -7.85 25.16
C LEU A 93 6.07 -8.90 26.11
N ARG A 94 6.00 -10.15 25.69
CA ARG A 94 5.57 -11.26 26.56
C ARG A 94 6.47 -11.38 27.78
N ARG A 95 7.79 -11.34 27.61
CA ARG A 95 8.75 -11.40 28.73
C ARG A 95 8.60 -10.19 29.67
N GLU A 96 8.39 -8.98 29.13
CA GLU A 96 8.12 -7.77 29.92
C GLU A 96 6.84 -7.93 30.75
N LEU A 97 5.75 -8.39 30.14
CA LEU A 97 4.48 -8.61 30.82
C LEU A 97 4.54 -9.74 31.86
N GLN A 98 5.27 -10.82 31.60
CA GLN A 98 5.51 -11.90 32.57
C GLN A 98 6.30 -11.40 33.78
N ALA A 99 7.30 -10.54 33.57
CA ALA A 99 8.04 -9.89 34.67
C ALA A 99 7.13 -8.98 35.53
N LEU A 100 6.04 -8.46 34.94
CA LEU A 100 5.00 -7.69 35.63
C LEU A 100 3.88 -8.58 36.25
N GLY A 101 4.04 -9.92 36.21
CA GLY A 101 3.12 -10.87 36.85
C GLY A 101 2.01 -11.41 35.92
N ARG A 102 2.02 -11.13 34.62
CA ARG A 102 1.05 -11.71 33.69
C ARG A 102 1.34 -13.19 33.45
N VAL A 103 0.30 -14.02 33.51
CA VAL A 103 0.32 -15.41 33.02
C VAL A 103 -0.35 -15.46 31.66
N PHE A 104 0.20 -16.23 30.74
CA PHE A 104 -0.29 -16.39 29.37
C PHE A 104 -0.79 -17.82 29.15
N ASP A 105 -1.92 -17.94 28.46
CA ASP A 105 -2.56 -19.22 28.13
C ASP A 105 -2.27 -19.66 26.69
N SER A 106 -1.88 -18.72 25.79
CA SER A 106 -1.55 -18.97 24.38
C SER A 106 -0.06 -18.73 24.10
N ALA A 107 0.43 -19.16 22.93
CA ALA A 107 1.79 -18.91 22.48
C ALA A 107 1.89 -17.74 21.48
N GLY A 108 0.76 -17.24 20.97
CA GLY A 108 0.66 -16.24 19.91
C GLY A 108 0.87 -14.80 20.36
N ASP A 109 0.81 -13.91 19.41
CA ASP A 109 0.94 -12.46 19.58
C ASP A 109 -0.37 -11.78 20.00
N THR A 110 -1.51 -12.35 19.62
CA THR A 110 -2.86 -11.79 19.91
C THR A 110 -3.09 -11.57 21.41
N GLU A 111 -2.74 -12.55 22.25
CA GLU A 111 -2.84 -12.42 23.71
C GLU A 111 -1.88 -11.35 24.24
N VAL A 112 -0.71 -11.20 23.63
CA VAL A 112 0.27 -10.17 24.03
C VAL A 112 -0.26 -8.76 23.78
N ILE A 113 -0.96 -8.54 22.65
CA ILE A 113 -1.61 -7.25 22.38
C ILE A 113 -2.64 -6.94 23.48
N LEU A 114 -3.53 -7.91 23.78
CA LEU A 114 -4.59 -7.70 24.76
C LEU A 114 -4.04 -7.49 26.18
N ALA A 115 -3.08 -8.31 26.61
CA ALA A 115 -2.42 -8.15 27.90
C ALA A 115 -1.66 -6.82 28.03
N GLY A 116 -1.03 -6.37 26.92
CA GLY A 116 -0.40 -5.06 26.84
C GLY A 116 -1.42 -3.92 26.95
N TYR A 117 -2.58 -4.04 26.28
CA TYR A 117 -3.66 -3.07 26.38
C TYR A 117 -4.26 -3.00 27.79
N GLU A 118 -4.46 -4.14 28.45
CA GLU A 118 -4.88 -4.19 29.86
C GLU A 118 -3.87 -3.45 30.78
N ARG A 119 -2.58 -3.59 30.50
CA ARG A 119 -1.52 -3.07 31.37
C ARG A 119 -1.20 -1.60 31.12
N TRP A 120 -1.14 -1.16 29.84
CA TRP A 120 -0.65 0.16 29.44
C TRP A 120 -1.72 1.03 28.78
N GLY A 121 -2.93 0.50 28.57
CA GLY A 121 -3.96 1.19 27.82
C GLY A 121 -3.48 1.50 26.39
N ASP A 122 -3.80 2.70 25.92
CA ASP A 122 -3.43 3.14 24.56
C ASP A 122 -1.92 3.36 24.35
N ASP A 123 -1.08 3.31 25.40
CA ASP A 123 0.38 3.42 25.23
C ASP A 123 0.99 2.13 24.67
N VAL A 124 0.22 1.04 24.63
CA VAL A 124 0.64 -0.22 24.02
C VAL A 124 0.97 -0.04 22.54
N TRP A 125 0.20 0.78 21.81
CA TRP A 125 0.34 0.91 20.35
C TRP A 125 1.74 1.37 19.93
N ALA A 126 2.37 2.24 20.71
CA ALA A 126 3.74 2.70 20.47
C ALA A 126 4.84 1.66 20.83
N LYS A 127 4.47 0.58 21.55
CA LYS A 127 5.39 -0.50 21.90
C LYS A 127 5.40 -1.64 20.88
N LEU A 128 4.39 -1.72 20.01
CA LEU A 128 4.26 -2.80 19.03
C LEU A 128 5.17 -2.56 17.82
N ASP A 129 6.07 -3.49 17.54
CA ASP A 129 6.75 -3.62 16.25
C ASP A 129 6.01 -4.66 15.42
N GLY A 130 5.31 -4.21 14.37
CA GLY A 130 4.48 -5.10 13.57
C GLY A 130 3.65 -4.39 12.51
N MET A 131 2.91 -5.18 11.78
CA MET A 131 1.89 -4.74 10.83
C MET A 131 0.52 -5.11 11.39
N PHE A 132 -0.36 -4.13 11.61
CA PHE A 132 -1.62 -4.43 12.29
C PHE A 132 -2.78 -3.48 12.01
N ALA A 133 -3.98 -4.05 12.05
CA ALA A 133 -5.24 -3.39 12.28
C ALA A 133 -5.95 -4.12 13.44
N VAL A 134 -6.21 -3.41 14.54
CA VAL A 134 -6.74 -3.99 15.78
C VAL A 134 -8.04 -3.31 16.14
N ALA A 135 -9.00 -4.09 16.64
CA ALA A 135 -10.20 -3.57 17.30
C ALA A 135 -10.32 -4.21 18.69
N VAL A 136 -10.44 -3.38 19.73
CA VAL A 136 -10.65 -3.79 21.13
C VAL A 136 -12.00 -3.26 21.60
N TRP A 137 -12.82 -4.13 22.15
CA TRP A 137 -14.08 -3.80 22.79
C TRP A 137 -13.98 -3.89 24.33
N ASP A 138 -14.28 -2.83 25.05
CA ASP A 138 -14.45 -2.81 26.51
C ASP A 138 -15.94 -2.95 26.82
N THR A 139 -16.34 -4.12 27.31
CA THR A 139 -17.73 -4.47 27.64
C THR A 139 -18.29 -3.60 28.77
N HIS A 140 -17.45 -3.17 29.72
CA HIS A 140 -17.86 -2.36 30.87
C HIS A 140 -18.01 -0.88 30.48
N ALA A 141 -17.03 -0.31 29.77
CA ALA A 141 -17.07 1.09 29.33
C ALA A 141 -17.94 1.28 28.07
N ARG A 142 -18.36 0.20 27.39
CA ARG A 142 -19.05 0.23 26.09
C ARG A 142 -18.27 1.05 25.08
N ARG A 143 -16.98 0.78 25.00
CA ARG A 143 -16.01 1.56 24.22
C ARG A 143 -15.29 0.66 23.21
N LEU A 144 -15.32 1.08 21.94
CA LEU A 144 -14.52 0.49 20.88
C LEU A 144 -13.24 1.30 20.67
N THR A 145 -12.10 0.64 20.66
CA THR A 145 -10.80 1.21 20.29
C THR A 145 -10.32 0.56 19.00
N LEU A 146 -9.98 1.37 18.00
CA LEU A 146 -9.36 0.93 16.76
C LEU A 146 -7.94 1.45 16.68
N ALA A 147 -6.97 0.61 16.32
CA ALA A 147 -5.59 1.04 16.09
C ALA A 147 -5.05 0.48 14.78
N ARG A 148 -4.20 1.27 14.09
CA ARG A 148 -3.55 0.88 12.84
C ARG A 148 -2.05 1.10 12.94
N ASP A 149 -1.27 0.18 12.38
CA ASP A 149 0.19 0.19 12.44
C ASP A 149 0.83 1.52 11.96
N PRO A 150 2.09 1.81 12.38
CA PRO A 150 2.75 3.09 12.13
C PRO A 150 2.82 3.50 10.65
N ILE A 151 2.97 2.54 9.75
CA ILE A 151 3.17 2.78 8.31
C ILE A 151 1.88 2.55 7.49
N GLY A 152 0.85 1.90 8.10
CA GLY A 152 -0.40 1.57 7.43
C GLY A 152 -0.31 0.37 6.50
N ILE A 153 0.49 -0.64 6.88
CA ILE A 153 0.66 -1.89 6.13
C ILE A 153 -0.67 -2.62 6.05
N LYS A 154 -1.37 -2.77 7.19
CA LYS A 154 -2.69 -3.38 7.20
C LYS A 154 -3.79 -2.33 6.99
N PRO A 155 -4.78 -2.62 6.13
CA PRO A 155 -5.88 -1.70 5.86
C PRO A 155 -6.91 -1.67 6.99
N LEU A 156 -7.49 -0.49 7.24
CA LEU A 156 -8.62 -0.33 8.17
C LEU A 156 -9.50 0.83 7.70
N TYR A 157 -10.68 0.49 7.18
CA TYR A 157 -11.71 1.43 6.75
C TYR A 157 -12.74 1.61 7.85
N TYR A 158 -13.37 2.79 7.90
CA TYR A 158 -14.48 3.06 8.80
C TYR A 158 -15.50 4.02 8.19
N THR A 159 -16.72 3.95 8.71
CA THR A 159 -17.80 4.91 8.43
C THR A 159 -18.54 5.25 9.71
N ASN A 160 -18.99 6.49 9.82
CA ASN A 160 -19.79 6.98 10.95
C ASN A 160 -21.02 7.68 10.40
N GLN A 161 -22.14 6.99 10.41
CA GLN A 161 -23.41 7.47 9.85
C GLN A 161 -24.54 7.35 10.89
N ALA A 162 -25.76 7.81 10.54
CA ALA A 162 -26.91 7.73 11.44
C ALA A 162 -27.26 6.29 11.87
N ALA A 163 -27.00 5.30 11.01
CA ALA A 163 -27.19 3.88 11.30
C ALA A 163 -26.16 3.28 12.27
N GLY A 164 -25.07 4.00 12.57
CA GLY A 164 -24.02 3.57 13.49
C GLY A 164 -22.61 3.85 12.98
N PHE A 165 -21.64 3.36 13.76
CA PHE A 165 -20.22 3.33 13.40
C PHE A 165 -19.85 1.92 12.94
N ALA A 166 -19.23 1.80 11.77
CA ALA A 166 -18.78 0.50 11.27
C ALA A 166 -17.32 0.57 10.79
N PHE A 167 -16.62 -0.57 10.84
CA PHE A 167 -15.24 -0.69 10.40
C PHE A 167 -14.98 -2.03 9.72
N GLY A 168 -13.91 -2.09 8.94
CA GLY A 168 -13.46 -3.35 8.33
C GLY A 168 -12.16 -3.22 7.55
N SER A 169 -11.54 -4.35 7.29
CA SER A 169 -10.28 -4.44 6.54
C SER A 169 -10.47 -4.07 5.07
N GLU A 170 -11.67 -4.24 4.51
CA GLU A 170 -12.00 -3.96 3.12
C GLU A 170 -13.31 -3.20 2.98
N LEU A 171 -13.44 -2.36 1.93
CA LEU A 171 -14.65 -1.55 1.70
C LEU A 171 -15.92 -2.40 1.56
N LYS A 172 -15.81 -3.58 0.94
CA LYS A 172 -16.93 -4.52 0.74
C LYS A 172 -17.58 -4.97 2.05
N THR A 173 -16.85 -4.97 3.16
CA THR A 173 -17.40 -5.30 4.50
C THR A 173 -18.41 -4.26 4.97
N LEU A 174 -18.28 -3.00 4.51
CA LEU A 174 -19.12 -1.89 4.90
C LEU A 174 -20.35 -1.75 3.97
N THR A 175 -20.19 -2.03 2.69
CA THR A 175 -21.22 -1.80 1.67
C THR A 175 -22.45 -2.70 1.81
N LEU A 176 -22.38 -3.76 2.63
CA LEU A 176 -23.50 -4.64 2.97
C LEU A 176 -24.41 -4.09 4.08
N LEU A 177 -23.97 -3.05 4.80
CA LEU A 177 -24.65 -2.61 6.01
C LEU A 177 -25.94 -1.85 5.65
N PRO A 178 -27.10 -2.28 6.18
CA PRO A 178 -28.38 -1.64 5.89
C PRO A 178 -28.43 -0.22 6.48
N GLY A 179 -29.08 0.69 5.75
CA GLY A 179 -29.26 2.09 6.19
C GLY A 179 -28.01 2.95 6.08
N MET A 180 -26.92 2.46 5.47
CA MET A 180 -25.73 3.23 5.17
C MET A 180 -25.70 3.65 3.70
N ALA A 181 -25.22 4.88 3.43
CA ALA A 181 -25.05 5.44 2.11
C ALA A 181 -23.60 5.29 1.62
N PHE A 182 -23.43 5.11 0.31
CA PHE A 182 -22.14 4.94 -0.34
C PHE A 182 -22.10 5.70 -1.67
N ASP A 183 -22.04 7.04 -1.58
CA ASP A 183 -21.97 7.91 -2.74
C ASP A 183 -20.52 8.07 -3.19
N VAL A 184 -20.28 8.09 -4.50
CA VAL A 184 -18.95 8.30 -5.05
C VAL A 184 -18.45 9.70 -4.70
N ASP A 185 -17.29 9.77 -4.05
CA ASP A 185 -16.65 11.04 -3.70
C ASP A 185 -15.96 11.64 -4.94
N ARG A 186 -16.45 12.78 -5.41
CA ARG A 186 -15.88 13.48 -6.59
C ARG A 186 -14.46 13.96 -6.33
N ARG A 187 -14.10 14.31 -5.08
CA ARG A 187 -12.71 14.63 -4.69
C ARG A 187 -11.81 13.39 -4.77
N ALA A 188 -12.31 12.21 -4.39
CA ALA A 188 -11.59 10.96 -4.56
C ALA A 188 -11.36 10.64 -6.06
N LEU A 189 -12.30 10.99 -6.96
CA LEU A 189 -12.08 10.87 -8.40
C LEU A 189 -10.98 11.81 -8.91
N HIS A 190 -10.87 13.04 -8.38
CA HIS A 190 -9.75 13.93 -8.68
C HIS A 190 -8.42 13.33 -8.25
N ASP A 191 -8.33 12.76 -7.04
CA ASP A 191 -7.17 12.03 -6.55
C ASP A 191 -6.81 10.87 -7.48
N TYR A 192 -7.79 10.03 -7.78
CA TYR A 192 -7.61 8.86 -8.62
C TYR A 192 -7.05 9.20 -10.01
N PHE A 193 -7.70 10.12 -10.74
CA PHE A 193 -7.23 10.51 -12.07
C PHE A 193 -5.94 11.33 -12.05
N SER A 194 -5.57 11.90 -10.90
CA SER A 194 -4.28 12.57 -10.75
C SER A 194 -3.15 11.62 -10.40
N PHE A 195 -3.37 10.61 -9.55
CA PHE A 195 -2.32 9.77 -8.95
C PHE A 195 -2.44 8.28 -9.26
N GLY A 196 -3.57 7.81 -9.80
CA GLY A 196 -3.84 6.40 -10.08
C GLY A 196 -4.47 5.64 -8.91
N HIS A 197 -4.66 6.29 -7.76
CA HIS A 197 -5.30 5.74 -6.57
C HIS A 197 -5.96 6.85 -5.76
N VAL A 198 -6.89 6.47 -4.88
CA VAL A 198 -7.47 7.39 -3.89
C VAL A 198 -6.51 7.54 -2.72
N ARG A 199 -6.27 8.78 -2.28
CA ARG A 199 -5.31 9.05 -1.21
C ARG A 199 -5.96 8.99 0.18
N ASN A 200 -5.28 8.31 1.10
CA ASN A 200 -5.65 8.32 2.52
C ASN A 200 -5.76 9.77 3.06
N PRO A 201 -6.71 10.07 3.96
CA PRO A 201 -7.67 9.14 4.58
C PRO A 201 -8.98 8.95 3.77
N ARG A 202 -9.08 9.45 2.53
CA ARG A 202 -10.26 9.25 1.69
C ARG A 202 -10.39 7.81 1.21
N SER A 203 -11.60 7.42 0.86
CA SER A 203 -11.90 6.29 -0.02
C SER A 203 -12.70 6.78 -1.21
N ILE A 204 -13.01 5.92 -2.15
CA ILE A 204 -13.87 6.23 -3.30
C ILE A 204 -15.30 6.65 -2.88
N TYR A 205 -15.73 6.31 -1.66
CA TYR A 205 -17.03 6.68 -1.11
C TYR A 205 -16.92 7.86 -0.14
N ALA A 206 -17.78 8.87 -0.30
CA ALA A 206 -17.77 10.10 0.49
C ALA A 206 -17.95 9.85 2.00
N GLN A 207 -18.70 8.81 2.36
CA GLN A 207 -19.02 8.45 3.75
C GLN A 207 -17.99 7.53 4.41
N VAL A 208 -16.99 7.03 3.66
CA VAL A 208 -15.99 6.10 4.19
C VAL A 208 -14.62 6.77 4.23
N ARG A 209 -13.88 6.47 5.29
CA ARG A 209 -12.49 6.93 5.48
C ARG A 209 -11.61 5.74 5.85
N THR A 210 -10.32 5.86 5.63
CA THR A 210 -9.31 4.97 6.22
C THR A 210 -8.83 5.55 7.54
N LEU A 211 -8.60 4.70 8.55
CA LEU A 211 -7.85 5.13 9.73
C LEU A 211 -6.42 5.44 9.30
N PRO A 212 -5.89 6.67 9.55
CA PRO A 212 -4.54 7.01 9.14
C PRO A 212 -3.49 6.11 9.79
N PRO A 213 -2.34 5.86 9.12
CA PRO A 213 -1.20 5.17 9.73
C PRO A 213 -0.78 5.79 11.06
N GLY A 214 -0.37 4.96 12.03
CA GLY A 214 0.10 5.42 13.33
C GLY A 214 -0.97 6.09 14.21
N HIS A 215 -2.25 5.82 13.96
CA HIS A 215 -3.35 6.41 14.73
C HIS A 215 -4.15 5.39 15.51
N VAL A 216 -4.69 5.86 16.62
CA VAL A 216 -5.71 5.19 17.42
C VAL A 216 -7.00 6.04 17.41
N MET A 217 -8.13 5.35 17.29
CA MET A 217 -9.47 5.97 17.33
C MET A 217 -10.30 5.31 18.42
N THR A 218 -10.98 6.13 19.21
CA THR A 218 -11.88 5.70 20.28
C THR A 218 -13.30 6.11 19.95
N ILE A 219 -14.22 5.15 20.06
CA ILE A 219 -15.65 5.32 19.81
C ILE A 219 -16.40 4.93 21.08
N GLU A 220 -17.09 5.87 21.67
CA GLU A 220 -17.93 5.69 22.83
C GLU A 220 -19.41 5.58 22.46
N ALA A 221 -20.26 5.19 23.41
CA ALA A 221 -21.70 5.08 23.23
C ALA A 221 -22.34 6.39 22.77
N SER A 222 -21.78 7.54 23.18
CA SER A 222 -22.26 8.87 22.81
C SER A 222 -21.09 9.77 22.37
N GLY A 223 -21.40 10.79 21.56
CA GLY A 223 -20.41 11.74 21.07
C GLY A 223 -19.72 11.28 19.75
N PRO A 224 -18.90 12.15 19.17
CA PRO A 224 -18.15 11.81 17.97
C PRO A 224 -16.98 10.89 18.31
N PRO A 225 -16.50 10.07 17.35
CA PRO A 225 -15.23 9.37 17.49
C PRO A 225 -14.09 10.37 17.76
N THR A 226 -13.16 9.98 18.63
CA THR A 226 -11.93 10.74 18.89
C THR A 226 -10.75 10.01 18.30
N MET A 227 -9.80 10.75 17.72
CA MET A 227 -8.65 10.15 17.04
C MET A 227 -7.37 10.89 17.46
N ARG A 228 -6.30 10.14 17.71
CA ARG A 228 -4.97 10.70 17.97
C ARG A 228 -3.88 9.89 17.26
N ALA A 229 -2.82 10.58 16.84
CA ALA A 229 -1.60 9.91 16.43
C ALA A 229 -0.85 9.39 17.68
N TYR A 230 -0.40 8.14 17.62
CA TYR A 230 0.55 7.59 18.58
C TYR A 230 1.96 7.51 17.99
N TRP A 231 2.07 7.59 16.66
CA TRP A 231 3.31 7.66 15.92
C TRP A 231 3.13 8.49 14.64
N THR A 232 4.16 9.24 14.26
CA THR A 232 4.24 9.98 12.99
C THR A 232 5.69 9.95 12.48
N PRO A 233 5.91 9.79 11.17
CA PRO A 233 7.26 9.78 10.62
C PRO A 233 7.89 11.18 10.75
N ALA A 234 9.08 11.23 11.33
CA ALA A 234 9.88 12.44 11.43
C ALA A 234 11.38 12.13 11.32
N TYR A 235 12.11 13.00 10.63
CA TYR A 235 13.57 12.87 10.63
C TYR A 235 14.15 13.27 11.98
N HIS A 236 15.09 12.47 12.46
CA HIS A 236 15.74 12.69 13.74
C HIS A 236 17.22 13.05 13.50
N PRO A 237 17.76 14.04 14.22
CA PRO A 237 19.19 14.31 14.20
C PRO A 237 19.95 13.05 14.63
N SER A 238 20.88 12.60 13.81
CA SER A 238 21.77 11.47 14.17
C SER A 238 23.11 12.00 14.67
N GLU A 239 23.73 11.24 15.58
CA GLU A 239 25.12 11.45 15.91
C GLU A 239 26.01 11.23 14.66
N PRO A 240 27.08 12.01 14.50
CA PRO A 240 28.03 11.79 13.41
C PRO A 240 28.63 10.37 13.47
N ARG A 241 28.52 9.64 12.39
CA ARG A 241 29.06 8.28 12.22
C ARG A 241 29.80 8.19 10.89
N SER A 242 30.80 7.33 10.83
CA SER A 242 31.46 6.98 9.58
C SER A 242 30.52 6.15 8.67
N GLU A 243 30.87 6.10 7.39
CA GLU A 243 30.18 5.25 6.42
C GLU A 243 30.18 3.77 6.83
N ALA A 244 31.31 3.27 7.32
CA ALA A 244 31.46 1.88 7.77
C ALA A 244 30.53 1.56 8.94
N GLU A 245 30.41 2.45 9.93
CA GLU A 245 29.50 2.27 11.07
C GLU A 245 28.02 2.27 10.64
N TRP A 246 27.64 3.10 9.64
CA TRP A 246 26.28 3.08 9.11
C TRP A 246 25.97 1.78 8.37
N ILE A 247 26.93 1.24 7.59
CA ILE A 247 26.78 -0.02 6.87
C ILE A 247 26.66 -1.20 7.83
N GLU A 248 27.50 -1.23 8.88
CA GLU A 248 27.45 -2.27 9.91
C GLU A 248 26.10 -2.24 10.66
N ARG A 249 25.71 -1.07 11.15
CA ARG A 249 24.42 -0.89 11.85
C ARG A 249 23.22 -1.26 10.97
N PHE A 250 23.26 -0.90 9.69
CA PHE A 250 22.20 -1.34 8.75
C PHE A 250 22.16 -2.86 8.65
N ARG A 251 23.31 -3.51 8.56
CA ARG A 251 23.40 -4.97 8.42
C ARG A 251 22.88 -5.69 9.65
N ASP A 252 23.24 -5.22 10.83
CA ASP A 252 22.80 -5.81 12.10
C ASP A 252 21.29 -5.69 12.26
N GLU A 253 20.73 -4.48 12.07
CA GLU A 253 19.30 -4.24 12.15
C GLU A 253 18.54 -5.02 11.08
N TRP A 254 19.12 -5.13 9.87
CA TRP A 254 18.50 -5.86 8.77
C TRP A 254 18.40 -7.36 9.04
N LEU A 255 19.44 -7.98 9.58
CA LEU A 255 19.42 -9.40 9.95
C LEU A 255 18.46 -9.67 11.12
N ASP A 256 18.44 -8.81 12.12
CA ASP A 256 17.49 -8.90 13.24
C ASP A 256 16.05 -8.81 12.76
N THR A 257 15.74 -7.81 11.95
CA THR A 257 14.40 -7.62 11.38
C THR A 257 13.96 -8.80 10.50
N ILE A 258 14.83 -9.30 9.63
CA ILE A 258 14.54 -10.50 8.81
C ILE A 258 14.31 -11.71 9.72
N GLY A 259 15.16 -11.93 10.73
CA GLY A 259 14.98 -13.02 11.67
C GLY A 259 13.64 -13.00 12.39
N LYS A 260 13.23 -11.83 12.87
CA LYS A 260 11.91 -11.63 13.50
C LYS A 260 10.75 -11.88 12.54
N GLN A 261 10.86 -11.40 11.29
CA GLN A 261 9.79 -11.56 10.29
C GLN A 261 9.76 -12.94 9.62
N MET A 262 10.77 -13.78 9.83
CA MET A 262 10.75 -15.19 9.43
C MET A 262 10.08 -16.11 10.47
N VAL A 263 9.74 -15.62 11.64
CA VAL A 263 9.03 -16.42 12.68
C VAL A 263 7.63 -16.77 12.17
N ALA A 264 7.37 -18.06 11.98
CA ALA A 264 6.08 -18.62 11.57
C ALA A 264 6.05 -20.12 11.88
N ASP A 265 4.85 -20.69 12.13
CA ASP A 265 4.62 -22.13 12.24
C ASP A 265 4.35 -22.79 10.87
N VAL A 266 4.46 -22.02 9.80
CA VAL A 266 4.25 -22.40 8.39
C VAL A 266 5.45 -22.04 7.53
N ASP A 267 5.51 -22.56 6.28
CA ASP A 267 6.59 -22.27 5.35
C ASP A 267 6.57 -20.78 4.93
N VAL A 268 7.77 -20.17 4.95
CA VAL A 268 8.01 -18.77 4.57
C VAL A 268 8.85 -18.73 3.29
N GLY A 269 8.43 -17.92 2.32
CA GLY A 269 9.16 -17.65 1.09
C GLY A 269 9.46 -16.18 0.88
N ALA A 270 9.91 -15.80 -0.32
CA ALA A 270 10.14 -14.40 -0.69
C ALA A 270 9.88 -14.13 -2.17
N PHE A 271 9.46 -12.90 -2.49
CA PHE A 271 9.48 -12.42 -3.86
C PHE A 271 10.89 -12.00 -4.27
N LEU A 272 11.34 -12.42 -5.46
CA LEU A 272 12.67 -12.13 -5.97
C LEU A 272 12.59 -11.61 -7.42
N SER A 273 12.69 -10.29 -7.60
CA SER A 273 12.70 -9.67 -8.93
C SER A 273 14.09 -9.44 -9.51
N GLY A 274 15.16 -9.78 -8.77
CA GLY A 274 16.53 -9.40 -9.12
C GLY A 274 16.84 -7.91 -8.92
N GLY A 275 15.92 -7.13 -8.35
CA GLY A 275 16.15 -5.76 -7.88
C GLY A 275 16.88 -5.72 -6.55
N VAL A 276 17.43 -4.54 -6.18
CA VAL A 276 18.24 -4.38 -4.95
C VAL A 276 17.47 -4.81 -3.70
N ASP A 277 16.19 -4.41 -3.57
CA ASP A 277 15.40 -4.64 -2.36
C ASP A 277 15.06 -6.12 -2.18
N SER A 278 14.49 -6.75 -3.22
CA SER A 278 14.16 -8.18 -3.17
C SER A 278 15.42 -9.04 -2.99
N SER A 279 16.54 -8.62 -3.59
CA SER A 279 17.85 -9.29 -3.39
C SER A 279 18.35 -9.13 -1.96
N ALA A 280 18.16 -7.96 -1.33
CA ALA A 280 18.50 -7.72 0.06
C ALA A 280 17.71 -8.62 1.00
N VAL A 281 16.40 -8.77 0.75
CA VAL A 281 15.55 -9.68 1.53
C VAL A 281 16.05 -11.12 1.42
N VAL A 282 16.17 -11.64 0.20
CA VAL A 282 16.54 -13.06 0.00
C VAL A 282 17.96 -13.34 0.48
N ALA A 283 18.90 -12.40 0.26
CA ALA A 283 20.27 -12.56 0.74
C ALA A 283 20.33 -12.62 2.28
N ALA A 284 19.59 -11.77 2.99
CA ALA A 284 19.51 -11.82 4.45
C ALA A 284 18.79 -13.07 4.95
N MET A 285 17.68 -13.48 4.32
CA MET A 285 17.02 -14.75 4.64
C MET A 285 17.96 -15.94 4.54
N ALA A 286 18.82 -15.97 3.52
CA ALA A 286 19.84 -17.02 3.34
C ALA A 286 20.93 -16.99 4.41
N GLN A 287 21.18 -15.83 5.08
CA GLN A 287 22.12 -15.75 6.21
C GLN A 287 21.53 -16.29 7.53
N VAL A 288 20.22 -16.15 7.72
CA VAL A 288 19.55 -16.50 8.99
C VAL A 288 18.81 -17.83 8.95
N SER A 289 18.64 -18.43 7.77
CA SER A 289 17.91 -19.70 7.57
C SER A 289 18.86 -20.88 7.43
N ASP A 290 18.57 -21.98 8.13
CA ASP A 290 19.25 -23.27 7.97
C ASP A 290 18.73 -24.09 6.78
N ARG A 291 17.69 -23.61 6.08
CA ARG A 291 17.04 -24.29 4.95
C ARG A 291 17.10 -23.41 3.69
N PRO A 292 17.10 -24.03 2.47
CA PRO A 292 16.98 -23.26 1.24
C PRO A 292 15.74 -22.37 1.23
N VAL A 293 15.91 -21.08 0.97
CA VAL A 293 14.80 -20.11 0.88
C VAL A 293 13.96 -20.40 -0.37
N ARG A 294 12.64 -20.43 -0.25
CA ARG A 294 11.73 -20.51 -1.38
C ARG A 294 11.56 -19.13 -1.99
N THR A 295 11.79 -18.99 -3.29
CA THR A 295 11.71 -17.68 -3.96
C THR A 295 10.86 -17.74 -5.21
N PHE A 296 10.11 -16.67 -5.47
CA PHE A 296 9.13 -16.59 -6.56
C PHE A 296 9.38 -15.37 -7.42
N THR A 297 9.33 -15.57 -8.74
CA THR A 297 9.43 -14.48 -9.73
C THR A 297 8.49 -14.68 -10.88
N ILE A 298 8.16 -13.59 -11.57
CA ILE A 298 7.53 -13.64 -12.89
C ILE A 298 8.48 -13.07 -13.94
N GLY A 299 8.46 -13.69 -15.12
CA GLY A 299 9.08 -13.20 -16.32
C GLY A 299 8.07 -12.60 -17.28
N PHE A 300 8.55 -11.97 -18.34
CA PHE A 300 7.76 -11.46 -19.46
C PHE A 300 8.33 -11.96 -20.78
N PRO A 301 7.49 -12.17 -21.82
CA PRO A 301 7.97 -12.61 -23.13
C PRO A 301 8.93 -11.62 -23.80
N ASP A 302 8.77 -10.33 -23.51
CA ASP A 302 9.65 -9.28 -24.03
C ASP A 302 10.90 -9.14 -23.13
N PRO A 303 12.10 -9.48 -23.64
CA PRO A 303 13.35 -9.42 -22.86
C PRO A 303 13.67 -8.02 -22.29
N ARG A 304 13.05 -6.95 -22.84
CA ARG A 304 13.26 -5.58 -22.32
C ARG A 304 12.57 -5.34 -20.99
N PHE A 305 11.62 -6.19 -20.62
CA PHE A 305 10.86 -6.11 -19.36
C PHE A 305 11.08 -7.32 -18.46
N ASP A 306 11.77 -8.36 -18.96
CA ASP A 306 12.03 -9.60 -18.24
C ASP A 306 13.27 -9.45 -17.32
N GLU A 307 13.04 -9.56 -16.03
CA GLU A 307 14.09 -9.59 -14.99
C GLU A 307 14.35 -11.00 -14.44
N SER A 308 13.61 -12.02 -14.89
CA SER A 308 13.69 -13.38 -14.36
C SER A 308 15.10 -14.01 -14.49
N PRO A 309 15.90 -13.78 -15.55
CA PRO A 309 17.26 -14.33 -15.61
C PRO A 309 18.18 -13.83 -14.49
N HIS A 310 17.93 -12.62 -14.01
CA HIS A 310 18.70 -12.05 -12.91
C HIS A 310 18.27 -12.60 -11.55
N ALA A 311 16.94 -12.76 -11.36
CA ALA A 311 16.40 -13.42 -10.18
C ALA A 311 16.93 -14.86 -10.06
N GLU A 312 16.93 -15.61 -11.16
CA GLU A 312 17.51 -16.97 -11.23
C GLU A 312 19.01 -17.02 -10.90
N ALA A 313 19.78 -16.04 -11.38
CA ALA A 313 21.22 -15.97 -11.08
C ALA A 313 21.46 -15.75 -9.57
N ILE A 314 20.71 -14.86 -8.93
CA ILE A 314 20.76 -14.60 -7.49
C ILE A 314 20.30 -15.84 -6.71
N ALA A 315 19.17 -16.41 -7.07
CA ALA A 315 18.64 -17.61 -6.41
C ALA A 315 19.61 -18.78 -6.45
N ARG A 316 20.25 -19.01 -7.59
CA ARG A 316 21.27 -20.04 -7.76
C ARG A 316 22.50 -19.78 -6.89
N HIS A 317 22.98 -18.53 -6.83
CA HIS A 317 24.11 -18.14 -6.01
C HIS A 317 23.85 -18.36 -4.51
N LEU A 318 22.63 -18.05 -4.05
CA LEU A 318 22.22 -18.18 -2.65
C LEU A 318 21.69 -19.58 -2.30
N GLY A 319 21.67 -20.52 -3.25
CA GLY A 319 21.15 -21.88 -3.03
C GLY A 319 19.65 -21.94 -2.76
N CYS A 320 18.87 -21.03 -3.31
CA CYS A 320 17.41 -20.97 -3.10
C CYS A 320 16.66 -22.01 -3.95
N HIS A 321 15.50 -22.43 -3.44
CA HIS A 321 14.49 -23.12 -4.28
C HIS A 321 13.66 -22.05 -5.02
N HIS A 322 13.89 -21.91 -6.33
CA HIS A 322 13.36 -20.80 -7.12
C HIS A 322 12.30 -21.24 -8.13
N VAL A 323 11.18 -20.52 -8.16
CA VAL A 323 10.07 -20.73 -9.09
C VAL A 323 9.89 -19.51 -9.98
N THR A 324 9.95 -19.72 -11.30
CA THR A 324 9.70 -18.69 -12.32
C THR A 324 8.44 -19.05 -13.12
N ARG A 325 7.59 -18.06 -13.40
CA ARG A 325 6.46 -18.17 -14.34
C ARG A 325 6.44 -16.96 -15.26
N THR A 326 6.06 -17.16 -16.51
CA THR A 326 5.92 -16.07 -17.49
C THR A 326 4.49 -15.55 -17.51
N LEU A 327 4.33 -14.23 -17.46
CA LEU A 327 3.04 -13.55 -17.59
C LEU A 327 2.85 -13.08 -19.03
N GLU A 328 1.93 -13.73 -19.74
CA GLU A 328 1.53 -13.36 -21.10
C GLU A 328 0.55 -12.19 -21.11
N LEU A 329 0.50 -11.43 -22.22
CA LEU A 329 -0.44 -10.31 -22.38
C LEU A 329 -1.91 -10.75 -22.26
N ALA A 330 -2.25 -11.87 -22.87
CA ALA A 330 -3.61 -12.40 -22.87
C ALA A 330 -4.06 -12.76 -21.45
N ASP A 331 -3.15 -13.37 -20.66
CA ASP A 331 -3.43 -13.72 -19.26
C ASP A 331 -3.60 -12.47 -18.41
N ALA A 332 -2.71 -11.47 -18.57
CA ALA A 332 -2.81 -10.20 -17.86
C ALA A 332 -4.13 -9.45 -18.16
N GLN A 333 -4.60 -9.50 -19.41
CA GLN A 333 -5.87 -8.90 -19.81
C GLN A 333 -7.07 -9.67 -19.20
N ALA A 334 -7.02 -11.01 -19.23
CA ALA A 334 -8.08 -11.85 -18.68
C ALA A 334 -8.24 -11.69 -17.16
N MET A 335 -7.13 -11.52 -16.43
CA MET A 335 -7.11 -11.33 -14.97
C MET A 335 -7.59 -9.95 -14.54
N LEU A 336 -7.55 -8.93 -15.41
CA LEU A 336 -7.74 -7.54 -15.03
C LEU A 336 -9.06 -7.25 -14.28
N PRO A 337 -10.22 -7.82 -14.66
CA PRO A 337 -11.47 -7.62 -13.91
C PRO A 337 -11.39 -8.17 -12.48
N GLU A 338 -10.79 -9.33 -12.28
CA GLU A 338 -10.61 -9.97 -10.97
C GLU A 338 -9.62 -9.19 -10.10
N VAL A 339 -8.49 -8.80 -10.68
CA VAL A 339 -7.51 -7.92 -10.02
C VAL A 339 -8.16 -6.62 -9.59
N GLN A 340 -8.97 -5.97 -10.45
CA GLN A 340 -9.67 -4.76 -10.06
C GLN A 340 -10.69 -5.01 -8.93
N HIS A 341 -11.38 -6.13 -8.96
CA HIS A 341 -12.36 -6.49 -7.94
C HIS A 341 -11.73 -6.64 -6.53
N CYS A 342 -10.48 -7.12 -6.43
CA CYS A 342 -9.82 -7.30 -5.13
C CYS A 342 -9.48 -5.97 -4.43
N TYR A 343 -9.43 -4.83 -5.15
CA TYR A 343 -9.11 -3.52 -4.57
C TYR A 343 -10.34 -2.76 -4.01
N ASP A 344 -11.57 -3.15 -4.32
CA ASP A 344 -12.83 -2.52 -3.93
C ASP A 344 -13.04 -1.09 -4.48
N GLU A 345 -12.00 -0.37 -4.77
CA GLU A 345 -11.98 0.99 -5.35
C GLU A 345 -11.04 1.03 -6.56
N PRO A 346 -11.17 2.04 -7.45
CA PRO A 346 -10.32 2.06 -8.64
C PRO A 346 -8.84 2.22 -8.26
N PHE A 347 -8.00 1.29 -8.76
CA PHE A 347 -6.58 1.24 -8.43
C PHE A 347 -5.73 0.97 -9.68
N ALA A 348 -5.07 2.02 -10.21
CA ALA A 348 -4.40 2.00 -11.51
C ALA A 348 -2.86 1.91 -11.42
N ASP A 349 -2.33 1.13 -10.50
CA ASP A 349 -0.90 0.79 -10.50
C ASP A 349 -0.63 -0.31 -11.54
N PRO A 350 0.25 -0.06 -12.55
CA PRO A 350 0.58 -1.07 -13.56
C PRO A 350 1.26 -2.33 -13.02
N SER A 351 1.74 -2.30 -11.79
CA SER A 351 2.31 -3.48 -11.14
C SER A 351 1.30 -4.32 -10.36
N ALA A 352 0.02 -3.90 -10.30
CA ALA A 352 -1.03 -4.63 -9.59
C ALA A 352 -1.23 -6.05 -10.16
N VAL A 353 -1.37 -6.19 -11.47
CA VAL A 353 -1.51 -7.50 -12.15
C VAL A 353 -0.29 -8.39 -11.93
N PRO A 354 0.96 -7.93 -12.19
CA PRO A 354 2.15 -8.70 -11.86
C PRO A 354 2.22 -9.15 -10.39
N THR A 355 1.88 -8.25 -9.45
CA THR A 355 1.89 -8.58 -8.01
C THR A 355 0.84 -9.63 -7.66
N TRP A 356 -0.36 -9.51 -8.21
CA TRP A 356 -1.44 -10.49 -8.07
C TRP A 356 -1.01 -11.87 -8.58
N TYR A 357 -0.40 -11.92 -9.78
CA TYR A 357 0.03 -13.18 -10.39
C TYR A 357 1.19 -13.86 -9.64
N VAL A 358 2.21 -13.10 -9.20
CA VAL A 358 3.30 -13.69 -8.38
C VAL A 358 2.79 -14.17 -7.03
N SER A 359 1.79 -13.49 -6.46
CA SER A 359 1.14 -13.91 -5.22
C SER A 359 0.36 -15.21 -5.39
N GLN A 360 -0.35 -15.38 -6.53
CA GLN A 360 -1.03 -16.63 -6.88
C GLN A 360 -0.05 -17.81 -6.96
N ILE A 361 1.11 -17.58 -7.56
CA ILE A 361 2.16 -18.62 -7.69
C ILE A 361 2.74 -18.98 -6.32
N ALA A 362 3.07 -17.97 -5.50
CA ALA A 362 3.68 -18.18 -4.19
C ALA A 362 2.72 -18.88 -3.23
N ALA A 363 1.43 -18.55 -3.27
CA ALA A 363 0.39 -19.14 -2.43
C ALA A 363 0.21 -20.66 -2.63
N GLN A 364 0.68 -21.21 -3.76
CA GLN A 364 0.68 -22.66 -4.00
C GLN A 364 1.72 -23.41 -3.18
N GLU A 365 2.75 -22.74 -2.68
CA GLU A 365 3.88 -23.35 -1.99
C GLU A 365 4.10 -22.84 -0.57
N VAL A 366 3.71 -21.58 -0.27
CA VAL A 366 3.95 -20.94 1.04
C VAL A 366 2.73 -20.14 1.49
N LYS A 367 2.57 -19.97 2.81
CA LYS A 367 1.54 -19.11 3.39
C LYS A 367 2.03 -17.69 3.69
N VAL A 368 3.35 -17.51 3.80
CA VAL A 368 3.99 -16.22 4.09
C VAL A 368 5.07 -15.96 3.04
N ALA A 369 5.15 -14.74 2.53
CA ALA A 369 6.25 -14.30 1.68
C ALA A 369 6.82 -12.95 2.16
N LEU A 370 8.14 -12.80 2.14
CA LEU A 370 8.79 -11.53 2.40
C LEU A 370 8.95 -10.74 1.10
N SER A 371 8.70 -9.43 1.16
CA SER A 371 8.82 -8.50 0.03
C SER A 371 9.80 -7.37 0.33
N GLY A 372 10.41 -6.82 -0.71
CA GLY A 372 11.31 -5.67 -0.62
C GLY A 372 10.62 -4.30 -0.69
N ASP A 373 9.30 -4.24 -0.56
CA ASP A 373 8.56 -2.96 -0.58
C ASP A 373 8.99 -2.05 0.58
N GLY A 374 8.95 -0.72 0.37
CA GLY A 374 9.42 0.29 1.33
C GLY A 374 10.88 0.72 1.15
N GLY A 375 11.72 -0.11 0.53
CA GLY A 375 13.14 0.23 0.34
C GLY A 375 13.38 1.43 -0.56
N ASP A 376 12.54 1.65 -1.56
CA ASP A 376 12.61 2.83 -2.43
C ASP A 376 12.25 4.13 -1.69
N GLU A 377 11.26 4.09 -0.83
CA GLU A 377 10.75 5.24 -0.09
C GLU A 377 11.71 5.63 1.04
N LEU A 378 12.14 4.69 1.86
CA LEU A 378 13.03 4.94 2.99
C LEU A 378 14.46 5.31 2.57
N PHE A 379 15.00 4.66 1.53
CA PHE A 379 16.40 4.78 1.13
C PHE A 379 16.58 5.47 -0.23
N PHE A 380 15.64 6.30 -0.65
CA PHE A 380 15.70 7.16 -1.84
C PHE A 380 16.05 6.42 -3.14
N GLY A 381 15.39 5.29 -3.40
CA GLY A 381 15.68 4.44 -4.55
C GLY A 381 15.09 4.91 -5.88
N TYR A 382 14.08 5.78 -5.88
CA TYR A 382 13.44 6.26 -7.11
C TYR A 382 14.28 7.31 -7.83
N LYS A 383 14.25 7.31 -9.16
CA LYS A 383 14.90 8.34 -10.00
C LYS A 383 14.41 9.75 -9.67
N ARG A 384 13.18 9.89 -9.16
CA ARG A 384 12.63 11.18 -8.73
C ARG A 384 13.37 11.77 -7.54
N HIS A 385 13.89 10.96 -6.60
CA HIS A 385 14.71 11.42 -5.47
C HIS A 385 16.03 12.04 -5.96
N ALA A 386 16.77 11.35 -6.85
CA ALA A 386 18.00 11.89 -7.42
C ALA A 386 17.75 13.17 -8.25
N THR A 387 16.57 13.29 -8.88
CA THR A 387 16.19 14.51 -9.59
C THR A 387 15.87 15.63 -8.60
N GLU A 388 15.17 15.32 -7.49
CA GLU A 388 14.85 16.28 -6.44
C GLU A 388 16.11 16.85 -5.78
N ARG A 389 17.08 15.99 -5.44
CA ARG A 389 18.37 16.45 -4.91
C ARG A 389 19.06 17.46 -5.80
N ARG A 390 19.07 17.22 -7.13
CA ARG A 390 19.64 18.18 -8.10
C ARG A 390 18.86 19.48 -8.16
N ILE A 391 17.52 19.41 -8.13
CA ILE A 391 16.69 20.62 -8.15
C ILE A 391 16.87 21.41 -6.85
N GLY A 392 16.89 20.72 -5.70
CA GLY A 392 17.08 21.32 -4.39
C GLY A 392 18.40 22.07 -4.27
N SER A 393 19.48 21.55 -4.88
CA SER A 393 20.80 22.19 -4.89
C SER A 393 20.92 23.41 -5.82
N LEU A 394 19.92 23.66 -6.72
CA LEU A 394 19.95 24.81 -7.61
C LEU A 394 19.56 26.10 -6.86
N PRO A 395 20.27 27.22 -7.07
CA PRO A 395 19.84 28.53 -6.57
C PRO A 395 18.42 28.91 -7.02
N ALA A 396 17.67 29.59 -6.16
CA ALA A 396 16.29 29.97 -6.42
C ALA A 396 16.07 30.72 -7.75
N PRO A 397 16.96 31.65 -8.21
CA PRO A 397 16.82 32.30 -9.53
C PRO A 397 16.87 31.31 -10.70
N LEU A 398 17.76 30.29 -10.63
CA LEU A 398 17.87 29.28 -11.69
C LEU A 398 16.64 28.34 -11.71
N ARG A 399 16.06 28.04 -10.56
CA ARG A 399 14.79 27.29 -10.46
C ARG A 399 13.63 28.07 -11.11
N ARG A 400 13.58 29.40 -10.94
CA ARG A 400 12.56 30.25 -11.59
C ARG A 400 12.75 30.34 -13.11
N LEU A 401 13.99 30.36 -13.59
CA LEU A 401 14.28 30.33 -15.02
C LEU A 401 13.80 29.03 -15.69
N ALA A 402 13.87 27.91 -14.99
CA ALA A 402 13.34 26.63 -15.48
C ALA A 402 11.83 26.70 -15.83
N ARG A 403 11.06 27.54 -15.11
CA ARG A 403 9.64 27.80 -15.41
C ARG A 403 9.42 28.54 -16.75
N ALA A 404 10.31 29.44 -17.11
CA ALA A 404 10.21 30.14 -18.37
C ALA A 404 10.37 29.21 -19.60
N LEU A 405 11.13 28.10 -19.41
CA LEU A 405 11.30 27.06 -20.43
C LEU A 405 10.07 26.17 -20.60
N ASP A 406 9.20 26.07 -19.59
CA ASP A 406 7.93 25.38 -19.72
C ASP A 406 6.93 26.09 -20.63
N ALA A 407 7.07 27.41 -20.76
CA ALA A 407 6.24 28.26 -21.65
C ALA A 407 6.66 28.21 -23.14
N VAL A 408 7.77 27.54 -23.45
CA VAL A 408 8.24 27.43 -24.87
C VAL A 408 7.23 26.58 -25.65
N PRO A 409 6.72 27.04 -26.79
CA PRO A 409 5.81 26.29 -27.66
C PRO A 409 6.42 24.96 -28.12
N THR A 410 5.57 23.99 -28.44
CA THR A 410 6.01 22.72 -29.03
C THR A 410 6.72 22.98 -30.37
N LEU A 411 7.91 22.40 -30.50
CA LEU A 411 8.72 22.55 -31.70
C LEU A 411 8.23 21.60 -32.83
N PRO A 412 8.43 21.95 -34.11
CA PRO A 412 7.91 21.15 -35.25
C PRO A 412 8.54 19.76 -35.39
N SER A 413 9.69 19.50 -34.76
CA SER A 413 10.44 18.25 -34.86
C SER A 413 10.04 17.25 -33.76
N ARG A 414 9.73 15.98 -34.13
CA ARG A 414 9.43 14.90 -33.21
C ARG A 414 10.54 14.67 -32.15
N HIS A 415 11.82 14.73 -32.59
CA HIS A 415 12.98 14.54 -31.70
C HIS A 415 13.16 15.71 -30.73
N ALA A 416 13.00 16.94 -31.22
CA ALA A 416 13.09 18.16 -30.41
C ALA A 416 11.95 18.21 -29.38
N ASN A 417 10.74 17.77 -29.74
CA ASN A 417 9.61 17.64 -28.81
C ASN A 417 9.84 16.58 -27.74
N ALA A 418 10.42 15.45 -28.08
CA ALA A 418 10.74 14.39 -27.09
C ALA A 418 11.78 14.88 -26.06
N VAL A 419 12.81 15.61 -26.52
CA VAL A 419 13.80 16.23 -25.63
C VAL A 419 13.16 17.31 -24.78
N LEU A 420 12.34 18.19 -25.37
CA LEU A 420 11.63 19.26 -24.66
C LEU A 420 10.62 18.68 -23.63
N GLN A 421 9.90 17.63 -23.96
CA GLN A 421 9.00 16.95 -23.04
C GLN A 421 9.75 16.27 -21.89
N ARG A 422 10.90 15.65 -22.18
CA ARG A 422 11.77 15.07 -21.15
C ARG A 422 12.35 16.16 -20.22
N TRP A 423 12.70 17.31 -20.78
CA TRP A 423 13.13 18.49 -20.02
C TRP A 423 11.98 19.03 -19.16
N ARG A 424 10.81 19.25 -19.72
CA ARG A 424 9.60 19.70 -19.01
C ARG A 424 9.23 18.74 -17.85
N LYS A 425 9.29 17.45 -18.08
CA LYS A 425 9.04 16.45 -17.03
C LYS A 425 10.06 16.55 -15.87
N THR A 426 11.27 16.99 -16.16
CA THR A 426 12.34 17.12 -15.15
C THR A 426 12.33 18.50 -14.49
N THR A 427 12.08 19.57 -15.25
CA THR A 427 12.23 20.97 -14.80
C THR A 427 10.92 21.67 -14.49
N GLY A 428 9.79 21.19 -15.01
CA GLY A 428 8.47 21.82 -14.82
C GLY A 428 8.07 21.96 -13.34
N SER A 429 8.52 21.02 -12.49
CA SER A 429 8.31 21.11 -11.05
C SER A 429 9.36 21.97 -10.32
N ALA A 430 10.49 22.35 -10.97
CA ALA A 430 11.61 23.01 -10.29
C ALA A 430 11.25 24.38 -9.69
N ALA A 431 10.25 25.05 -10.27
CA ALA A 431 9.77 26.36 -9.81
C ALA A 431 8.86 26.27 -8.57
N LEU A 432 8.40 25.08 -8.18
CA LEU A 432 7.56 24.89 -7.00
C LEU A 432 8.36 25.13 -5.71
N PRO A 433 7.71 25.65 -4.64
CA PRO A 433 8.41 26.24 -3.51
C PRO A 433 9.24 25.25 -2.68
N ASN A 434 8.78 24.02 -2.51
CA ASN A 434 9.37 23.04 -1.58
C ASN A 434 9.35 21.62 -2.16
N GLY A 435 9.98 20.67 -1.45
CA GLY A 435 10.08 19.26 -1.85
C GLY A 435 8.72 18.58 -1.95
N ILE A 436 7.79 18.90 -1.05
CA ILE A 436 6.44 18.32 -1.02
C ILE A 436 5.62 18.75 -2.24
N ALA A 437 5.64 20.03 -2.59
CA ALA A 437 4.96 20.53 -3.81
C ALA A 437 5.51 19.83 -5.07
N ARG A 438 6.84 19.62 -5.12
CA ARG A 438 7.47 18.90 -6.23
C ARG A 438 7.17 17.42 -6.22
N PHE A 439 6.98 16.79 -5.05
CA PHE A 439 6.49 15.42 -4.93
C PHE A 439 5.12 15.28 -5.60
N PHE A 440 4.15 16.09 -5.24
CA PHE A 440 2.83 16.04 -5.87
C PHE A 440 2.90 16.23 -7.38
N ALA A 441 3.69 17.20 -7.88
CA ALA A 441 3.84 17.43 -9.32
C ALA A 441 4.48 16.25 -10.08
N LYS A 442 5.39 15.50 -9.43
CA LYS A 442 6.13 14.39 -10.07
C LYS A 442 5.42 13.05 -10.00
N THR A 443 4.52 12.88 -9.05
CA THR A 443 3.75 11.64 -8.88
C THR A 443 2.46 11.61 -9.69
N GLN A 444 2.00 12.76 -10.19
CA GLN A 444 0.82 12.84 -11.06
C GLN A 444 0.98 12.01 -12.35
N ILE A 445 -0.07 11.23 -12.68
CA ILE A 445 -0.24 10.57 -13.99
C ILE A 445 -0.90 11.49 -15.02
N THR A 446 -1.68 12.48 -14.56
CA THR A 446 -2.30 13.52 -15.37
C THR A 446 -1.95 14.90 -14.80
N ASN A 447 -1.26 15.73 -15.58
CA ASN A 447 -0.96 17.10 -15.17
C ASN A 447 -2.17 18.04 -15.41
N GLU A 448 -2.13 19.24 -14.82
CA GLU A 448 -3.22 20.21 -14.88
C GLU A 448 -3.64 20.57 -16.32
N ALA A 449 -2.68 20.77 -17.23
CA ALA A 449 -2.98 21.09 -18.63
C ALA A 449 -3.77 19.97 -19.32
N PHE A 450 -3.34 18.71 -19.12
CA PHE A 450 -4.01 17.57 -19.69
C PHE A 450 -5.40 17.33 -19.06
N ARG A 451 -5.54 17.56 -17.75
CA ARG A 451 -6.84 17.47 -17.05
C ARG A 451 -7.86 18.46 -17.63
N ARG A 452 -7.44 19.71 -17.94
CA ARG A 452 -8.28 20.70 -18.61
C ARG A 452 -8.65 20.31 -20.05
N GLU A 453 -7.86 19.46 -20.71
CA GLU A 453 -8.20 18.91 -22.04
C GLU A 453 -9.29 17.85 -21.97
N ILE A 454 -9.32 17.01 -20.92
CA ILE A 454 -10.16 15.81 -20.86
C ILE A 454 -11.42 15.96 -19.99
N PHE A 455 -11.36 16.76 -18.92
CA PHE A 455 -12.49 16.91 -18.00
C PHE A 455 -13.38 18.13 -18.31
N SER A 456 -14.64 18.07 -17.89
CA SER A 456 -15.57 19.18 -17.99
C SER A 456 -15.12 20.38 -17.11
N ALA A 457 -15.59 21.58 -17.44
CA ALA A 457 -15.23 22.77 -16.67
C ALA A 457 -15.81 22.71 -15.24
N GLU A 458 -17.01 22.14 -15.11
CA GLU A 458 -17.71 21.93 -13.85
C GLU A 458 -16.90 21.00 -12.94
N PHE A 459 -16.45 19.86 -13.47
CA PHE A 459 -15.64 18.92 -12.70
C PHE A 459 -14.30 19.54 -12.25
N ILE A 460 -13.61 20.26 -13.15
CA ILE A 460 -12.33 20.94 -12.80
C ILE A 460 -12.56 22.03 -11.73
N ALA A 461 -13.69 22.73 -11.76
CA ALA A 461 -13.98 23.78 -10.78
C ALA A 461 -14.20 23.25 -9.33
N GLU A 462 -14.49 21.96 -9.16
CA GLU A 462 -14.60 21.31 -7.85
C GLU A 462 -13.24 21.11 -7.17
N GLU A 463 -12.15 21.12 -7.93
CA GLU A 463 -10.78 21.04 -7.42
C GLU A 463 -10.23 22.46 -7.15
N GLU A 464 -10.44 22.97 -5.94
CA GLU A 464 -9.90 24.25 -5.53
C GLU A 464 -8.41 24.15 -5.14
N GLY A 465 -7.60 25.07 -5.68
CA GLY A 465 -6.24 25.33 -5.20
C GLY A 465 -5.12 24.39 -5.70
N GLY A 466 -5.42 23.31 -6.41
CA GLY A 466 -4.44 22.41 -7.05
C GLY A 466 -3.36 21.90 -6.06
N ILE A 467 -2.08 21.84 -6.49
CA ILE A 467 -0.97 21.35 -5.66
C ILE A 467 -0.80 22.14 -4.35
N ALA A 468 -1.09 23.45 -4.35
CA ALA A 468 -0.97 24.27 -3.13
C ALA A 468 -1.98 23.83 -2.05
N ALA A 469 -3.22 23.51 -2.46
CA ALA A 469 -4.23 22.99 -1.55
C ALA A 469 -3.83 21.61 -0.99
N LEU A 470 -3.26 20.73 -1.83
CA LEU A 470 -2.76 19.43 -1.40
C LEU A 470 -1.63 19.56 -0.36
N VAL A 471 -0.71 20.49 -0.58
CA VAL A 471 0.36 20.76 0.42
C VAL A 471 -0.26 21.26 1.72
N ALA A 472 -1.20 22.20 1.67
CA ALA A 472 -1.85 22.75 2.87
C ALA A 472 -2.67 21.68 3.61
N GLU A 473 -3.30 20.75 2.90
CA GLU A 473 -4.11 19.67 3.47
C GLU A 473 -3.24 18.63 4.21
N TYR A 474 -2.17 18.14 3.56
CA TYR A 474 -1.38 17.02 4.07
C TYR A 474 -0.14 17.45 4.86
N PHE A 475 0.42 18.61 4.55
CA PHE A 475 1.67 19.11 5.13
C PHE A 475 1.59 20.62 5.30
N PRO A 476 0.80 21.12 6.27
CA PRO A 476 0.54 22.55 6.43
C PRO A 476 1.81 23.36 6.71
N ASP A 477 2.82 22.77 7.32
CA ASP A 477 4.14 23.39 7.55
C ASP A 477 5.28 22.50 7.04
N PRO A 478 5.63 22.57 5.73
CA PRO A 478 6.74 21.82 5.18
C PRO A 478 8.10 22.12 5.81
N ALA A 479 8.29 23.34 6.35
CA ALA A 479 9.56 23.75 6.95
C ALA A 479 9.78 23.10 8.33
N ALA A 480 8.70 22.80 9.05
CA ALA A 480 8.77 22.08 10.31
C ALA A 480 9.22 20.62 10.14
N ILE A 481 9.03 20.04 8.93
CA ILE A 481 9.46 18.67 8.62
C ILE A 481 10.98 18.59 8.47
N SER A 482 11.54 19.45 7.62
CA SER A 482 12.98 19.56 7.33
C SER A 482 13.25 20.81 6.50
N THR A 483 14.47 21.34 6.59
CA THR A 483 15.00 22.37 5.69
C THR A 483 15.54 21.76 4.38
N ASP A 484 15.83 20.47 4.35
CA ASP A 484 16.24 19.74 3.13
C ASP A 484 15.00 19.34 2.31
N THR A 485 14.98 19.79 1.05
CA THR A 485 13.86 19.51 0.15
C THR A 485 13.77 18.05 -0.30
N LEU A 486 14.87 17.30 -0.27
CA LEU A 486 14.88 15.86 -0.54
C LEU A 486 14.21 15.09 0.61
N GLU A 487 14.49 15.48 1.86
CA GLU A 487 13.82 14.90 3.03
C GLU A 487 12.33 15.22 3.04
N GLN A 488 11.93 16.47 2.74
CA GLN A 488 10.52 16.84 2.54
C GLN A 488 9.85 15.95 1.47
N PHE A 489 10.53 15.74 0.35
CA PHE A 489 10.04 14.89 -0.75
C PHE A 489 9.91 13.43 -0.31
N GLY A 490 10.93 12.89 0.37
CA GLY A 490 10.94 11.51 0.87
C GLY A 490 9.88 11.26 1.93
N LEU A 491 9.64 12.22 2.82
CA LEU A 491 8.59 12.10 3.82
C LEU A 491 7.19 12.07 3.20
N ALA A 492 6.95 12.89 2.16
CA ALA A 492 5.69 12.84 1.41
C ALA A 492 5.50 11.50 0.67
N ASP A 493 6.59 10.92 0.18
CA ASP A 493 6.56 9.59 -0.44
C ASP A 493 6.23 8.51 0.60
N LEU A 494 6.84 8.55 1.77
CA LEU A 494 6.61 7.64 2.89
C LEU A 494 5.19 7.76 3.47
N ALA A 495 4.70 8.98 3.65
CA ALA A 495 3.42 9.21 4.32
C ALA A 495 2.19 9.03 3.41
N LEU A 496 2.32 9.23 2.09
CA LEU A 496 1.18 9.23 1.17
C LEU A 496 1.25 8.11 0.12
N ASN A 497 2.36 8.02 -0.61
CA ASN A 497 2.48 7.08 -1.71
C ASN A 497 2.67 5.64 -1.23
N LEU A 498 3.47 5.45 -0.18
CA LEU A 498 3.73 4.12 0.37
C LEU A 498 2.43 3.47 0.89
N PRO A 499 1.67 4.05 1.85
CA PRO A 499 0.45 3.42 2.36
C PRO A 499 -0.69 3.41 1.34
N GLY A 500 -0.86 4.46 0.52
CA GLY A 500 -1.97 4.61 -0.41
C GLY A 500 -1.81 3.81 -1.71
N ALA A 501 -0.58 3.56 -2.16
CA ALA A 501 -0.30 2.86 -3.40
C ALA A 501 0.45 1.54 -3.17
N MET A 502 1.69 1.58 -2.65
CA MET A 502 2.55 0.40 -2.62
C MET A 502 2.02 -0.68 -1.67
N LEU A 503 1.69 -0.32 -0.43
CA LEU A 503 1.20 -1.28 0.58
C LEU A 503 -0.21 -1.76 0.25
N THR A 504 -1.10 -0.87 -0.21
CA THR A 504 -2.43 -1.26 -0.71
C THR A 504 -2.30 -2.27 -1.85
N LYS A 505 -1.39 -2.04 -2.81
CA LYS A 505 -1.12 -2.98 -3.90
C LYS A 505 -0.76 -4.36 -3.39
N VAL A 506 0.25 -4.42 -2.52
CA VAL A 506 0.80 -5.69 -2.01
C VAL A 506 -0.23 -6.41 -1.18
N ASP A 507 -0.84 -5.76 -0.18
CA ASP A 507 -1.84 -6.38 0.70
C ASP A 507 -3.03 -6.94 -0.10
N ARG A 508 -3.64 -6.14 -0.99
CA ARG A 508 -4.83 -6.58 -1.73
C ARG A 508 -4.53 -7.71 -2.72
N ALA A 509 -3.43 -7.59 -3.48
CA ALA A 509 -3.05 -8.58 -4.47
C ALA A 509 -2.66 -9.92 -3.83
N SER A 510 -1.91 -9.90 -2.73
CA SER A 510 -1.51 -11.13 -2.03
C SER A 510 -2.67 -11.76 -1.28
N MET A 511 -3.50 -10.92 -0.65
CA MET A 511 -4.66 -11.35 0.12
C MET A 511 -5.74 -11.98 -0.75
N ALA A 512 -5.87 -11.60 -2.03
CA ALA A 512 -6.75 -12.26 -2.99
C ALA A 512 -6.43 -13.77 -3.15
N HIS A 513 -5.20 -14.17 -2.82
CA HIS A 513 -4.72 -15.55 -2.88
C HIS A 513 -4.42 -16.14 -1.49
N SER A 514 -4.85 -15.48 -0.44
CA SER A 514 -4.56 -15.96 0.92
C SER A 514 -3.06 -16.12 1.19
N LEU A 515 -2.23 -15.15 0.74
CA LEU A 515 -0.80 -15.09 0.99
C LEU A 515 -0.47 -13.89 1.88
N GLU A 516 0.10 -14.11 3.06
CA GLU A 516 0.61 -13.00 3.88
C GLU A 516 1.92 -12.47 3.32
N VAL A 517 1.94 -11.19 2.97
CA VAL A 517 3.20 -10.52 2.61
C VAL A 517 3.68 -9.66 3.77
N ARG A 518 4.89 -9.97 4.24
CA ARG A 518 5.63 -9.19 5.23
C ARG A 518 6.65 -8.29 4.53
N VAL A 519 6.89 -7.11 5.09
CA VAL A 519 7.69 -6.05 4.47
C VAL A 519 8.84 -5.62 5.40
N PRO A 520 9.94 -6.38 5.47
CA PRO A 520 11.00 -6.17 6.46
C PRO A 520 11.65 -4.78 6.40
N MET A 521 11.69 -4.13 5.23
CA MET A 521 12.17 -2.74 5.12
C MET A 521 11.37 -1.77 5.99
N LEU A 522 10.16 -2.16 6.40
CA LEU A 522 9.23 -1.33 7.19
C LEU A 522 9.10 -1.80 8.65
N GLY A 523 9.95 -2.72 9.13
CA GLY A 523 10.11 -2.98 10.56
C GLY A 523 10.48 -1.71 11.31
N GLN A 524 9.99 -1.54 12.53
CA GLN A 524 10.14 -0.28 13.27
C GLN A 524 11.61 0.14 13.39
N GLY A 525 12.51 -0.80 13.72
CA GLY A 525 13.93 -0.52 13.81
C GLY A 525 14.56 -0.05 12.50
N MET A 526 14.13 -0.63 11.36
CA MET A 526 14.58 -0.20 10.02
C MET A 526 14.06 1.20 9.66
N VAL A 527 12.80 1.51 10.01
CA VAL A 527 12.22 2.84 9.81
C VAL A 527 12.96 3.89 10.63
N ASP A 528 13.19 3.64 11.92
CA ASP A 528 13.90 4.53 12.82
C ASP A 528 15.36 4.74 12.37
N LEU A 529 16.03 3.68 11.93
CA LEU A 529 17.35 3.75 11.35
C LEU A 529 17.38 4.64 10.09
N ALA A 530 16.43 4.44 9.17
CA ALA A 530 16.36 5.22 7.94
C ALA A 530 16.04 6.70 8.20
N LEU A 531 15.16 7.00 9.18
CA LEU A 531 14.80 8.38 9.55
C LEU A 531 15.93 9.09 10.30
N SER A 532 16.82 8.35 10.97
CA SER A 532 18.01 8.91 11.64
C SER A 532 19.23 9.04 10.71
N MET A 533 19.24 8.35 9.56
CA MET A 533 20.38 8.26 8.66
C MET A 533 20.52 9.51 7.78
N PRO A 534 21.76 10.06 7.60
CA PRO A 534 22.00 11.16 6.68
C PRO A 534 21.56 10.84 5.24
N ALA A 535 21.02 11.84 4.55
CA ALA A 535 20.56 11.67 3.18
C ALA A 535 21.63 11.13 2.21
N ASP A 536 22.92 11.42 2.46
CA ASP A 536 24.04 10.94 1.62
C ASP A 536 24.27 9.43 1.74
N MET A 537 23.97 8.83 2.89
CA MET A 537 24.02 7.38 3.08
C MET A 537 22.85 6.65 2.36
N LYS A 538 21.76 7.35 2.11
CA LYS A 538 20.61 6.83 1.35
C LYS A 538 20.76 7.07 -0.15
N LEU A 539 21.22 8.26 -0.55
CA LEU A 539 21.41 8.68 -1.93
C LEU A 539 22.82 9.29 -2.12
N HIS A 540 23.78 8.48 -2.55
CA HIS A 540 25.14 8.92 -2.82
C HIS A 540 25.31 9.35 -4.29
N GLY A 541 25.42 10.65 -4.55
CA GLY A 541 25.44 11.20 -5.90
C GLY A 541 24.14 10.93 -6.68
N LYS A 542 24.14 9.91 -7.54
CA LYS A 542 22.99 9.43 -8.31
C LYS A 542 22.52 8.03 -7.89
N ILE A 543 23.25 7.41 -6.97
CA ILE A 543 23.04 6.03 -6.54
C ILE A 543 22.12 6.03 -5.33
N GLY A 544 20.86 5.67 -5.52
CA GLY A 544 19.90 5.45 -4.44
C GLY A 544 20.17 4.12 -3.73
N LYS A 545 19.63 4.00 -2.49
CA LYS A 545 19.80 2.79 -1.67
C LYS A 545 21.28 2.49 -1.40
N TYR A 546 22.08 3.55 -1.22
CA TYR A 546 23.53 3.39 -1.16
C TYR A 546 23.95 2.45 -0.02
N VAL A 547 23.49 2.70 1.20
CA VAL A 547 23.80 1.85 2.36
C VAL A 547 23.35 0.40 2.15
N ILE A 548 22.15 0.17 1.58
CA ILE A 548 21.66 -1.19 1.27
C ILE A 548 22.64 -1.90 0.36
N ARG A 549 23.02 -1.24 -0.76
CA ARG A 549 23.97 -1.82 -1.73
C ARG A 549 25.30 -2.20 -1.10
N GLN A 550 25.87 -1.32 -0.26
CA GLN A 550 27.13 -1.58 0.43
C GLN A 550 27.00 -2.72 1.46
N ALA A 551 25.90 -2.76 2.18
CA ALA A 551 25.68 -3.77 3.21
C ALA A 551 25.51 -5.19 2.62
N ILE A 552 24.80 -5.33 1.49
CA ILE A 552 24.49 -6.66 0.91
C ILE A 552 25.47 -7.11 -0.16
N ALA A 553 26.36 -6.24 -0.66
CA ALA A 553 27.31 -6.58 -1.72
C ALA A 553 28.12 -7.86 -1.43
N PRO A 554 28.59 -8.12 -0.19
CA PRO A 554 29.33 -9.35 0.12
C PRO A 554 28.51 -10.64 -0.01
N TRP A 555 27.18 -10.56 -0.03
CA TRP A 555 26.28 -11.71 -0.09
C TRP A 555 25.80 -12.06 -1.50
N LEU A 556 26.08 -11.21 -2.48
CA LEU A 556 25.55 -11.32 -3.83
C LEU A 556 26.62 -11.54 -4.90
N PRO A 557 26.28 -12.07 -6.08
CA PRO A 557 27.21 -12.18 -7.19
C PRO A 557 27.78 -10.82 -7.59
N GLU A 558 29.08 -10.78 -7.95
CA GLU A 558 29.74 -9.57 -8.42
C GLU A 558 28.99 -8.94 -9.62
N GLY A 559 28.85 -7.62 -9.62
CA GLY A 559 28.21 -6.84 -10.69
C GLY A 559 26.67 -6.87 -10.71
N ILE A 560 26.02 -7.69 -9.90
CA ILE A 560 24.53 -7.80 -9.92
C ILE A 560 23.85 -6.50 -9.47
N LEU A 561 24.51 -5.75 -8.59
CA LEU A 561 24.00 -4.48 -8.07
C LEU A 561 24.22 -3.31 -9.03
N ASP A 562 25.10 -3.40 -10.04
CA ASP A 562 25.44 -2.30 -10.95
C ASP A 562 24.41 -2.12 -12.07
N ARG A 563 23.43 -3.00 -12.12
CA ARG A 563 22.34 -2.97 -13.12
C ARG A 563 21.52 -1.70 -13.05
N ARG A 564 21.06 -1.27 -14.22
CA ARG A 564 20.04 -0.24 -14.32
C ARG A 564 18.71 -0.79 -13.81
N LYS A 565 18.11 -0.14 -12.80
CA LYS A 565 16.79 -0.50 -12.28
C LYS A 565 15.77 -0.54 -13.42
N GLN A 566 15.11 -1.68 -13.61
CA GLN A 566 13.86 -1.83 -14.34
C GLN A 566 12.71 -1.78 -13.33
N GLY A 567 11.54 -1.36 -13.76
CA GLY A 567 10.36 -1.38 -12.88
C GLY A 567 9.58 -2.66 -13.12
N PHE A 568 9.02 -3.22 -12.06
CA PHE A 568 8.09 -4.35 -12.11
C PHE A 568 6.74 -3.88 -12.67
N GLN A 569 6.71 -3.47 -13.95
CA GLN A 569 5.55 -2.83 -14.59
C GLN A 569 5.29 -3.43 -15.95
N MET A 570 4.00 -3.53 -16.30
CA MET A 570 3.56 -3.94 -17.64
C MET A 570 4.00 -2.92 -18.71
N PRO A 571 4.27 -3.36 -19.95
CA PRO A 571 4.62 -2.49 -21.08
C PRO A 571 3.39 -1.76 -21.67
N LEU A 572 2.72 -0.94 -20.87
CA LEU A 572 1.43 -0.31 -21.18
C LEU A 572 1.40 0.41 -22.52
N ALA A 573 2.47 1.15 -22.86
CA ALA A 573 2.50 1.92 -24.12
C ALA A 573 2.36 1.02 -25.36
N ALA A 574 3.00 -0.15 -25.34
CA ALA A 574 2.90 -1.13 -26.42
C ALA A 574 1.52 -1.84 -26.39
N TRP A 575 1.04 -2.19 -25.23
CA TRP A 575 -0.25 -2.88 -25.06
C TRP A 575 -1.43 -2.01 -25.53
N PHE A 576 -1.46 -0.74 -25.15
CA PHE A 576 -2.51 0.20 -25.55
C PHE A 576 -2.44 0.62 -27.03
N ALA A 577 -1.32 0.39 -27.71
CA ALA A 577 -1.24 0.55 -29.16
C ALA A 577 -1.86 -0.63 -29.94
N GLY A 578 -2.07 -1.79 -29.28
CA GLY A 578 -2.63 -3.01 -29.83
C GLY A 578 -4.01 -3.37 -29.27
N ASP A 579 -4.28 -4.67 -29.14
CA ASP A 579 -5.58 -5.24 -28.77
C ASP A 579 -6.09 -4.79 -27.39
N PHE A 580 -5.18 -4.58 -26.44
CA PHE A 580 -5.54 -4.07 -25.12
C PHE A 580 -6.14 -2.66 -25.20
N GLY A 581 -5.65 -1.82 -26.14
CA GLY A 581 -6.24 -0.51 -26.40
C GLY A 581 -7.65 -0.57 -26.98
N ALA A 582 -7.92 -1.56 -27.83
CA ALA A 582 -9.27 -1.82 -28.36
C ALA A 582 -10.23 -2.28 -27.25
N TYR A 583 -9.78 -3.16 -26.38
CA TYR A 583 -10.53 -3.60 -25.20
C TYR A 583 -10.88 -2.43 -24.27
N ALA A 584 -9.92 -1.58 -23.95
CA ALA A 584 -10.14 -0.41 -23.10
C ALA A 584 -11.11 0.62 -23.74
N GLU A 585 -11.03 0.80 -25.07
CA GLU A 585 -11.97 1.65 -25.82
C GLU A 585 -13.40 1.07 -25.79
N GLN A 586 -13.54 -0.24 -25.84
CA GLN A 586 -14.84 -0.91 -25.69
C GLN A 586 -15.40 -0.73 -24.29
N LEU A 587 -14.59 -0.93 -23.23
CA LEU A 587 -15.00 -0.65 -21.84
C LEU A 587 -15.46 0.80 -21.68
N TRP A 588 -14.74 1.77 -22.25
CA TRP A 588 -15.13 3.17 -22.23
C TRP A 588 -16.51 3.42 -22.85
N ARG A 589 -16.85 2.74 -23.95
CA ARG A 589 -18.15 2.87 -24.63
C ARG A 589 -19.31 2.24 -23.87
N ASP A 590 -19.06 1.09 -23.22
CA ASP A 590 -20.12 0.23 -22.69
C ASP A 590 -20.38 0.43 -21.17
N SER A 591 -19.44 1.04 -20.45
CA SER A 591 -19.51 1.15 -18.98
C SER A 591 -20.54 2.15 -18.44
N GLY A 592 -21.05 3.07 -19.26
CA GLY A 592 -21.87 4.21 -18.79
C GLY A 592 -21.03 5.33 -18.11
N VAL A 593 -19.69 5.21 -18.12
CA VAL A 593 -18.78 6.23 -17.54
C VAL A 593 -18.81 7.53 -18.33
N ARG A 594 -19.08 7.46 -19.63
CA ARG A 594 -19.16 8.65 -20.52
C ARG A 594 -20.25 9.66 -20.09
N GLU A 595 -21.33 9.15 -19.51
CA GLU A 595 -22.56 9.89 -19.18
C GLU A 595 -22.51 10.57 -17.80
N GLN A 596 -21.39 10.43 -17.05
CA GLN A 596 -21.26 10.95 -15.68
C GLN A 596 -21.09 12.47 -15.57
N GLY A 597 -21.03 13.21 -16.69
CA GLY A 597 -20.87 14.67 -16.69
C GLY A 597 -19.48 15.17 -16.28
N ILE A 598 -18.53 14.27 -16.07
CA ILE A 598 -17.16 14.62 -15.69
C ILE A 598 -16.21 14.81 -16.88
N TRP A 599 -16.64 14.41 -18.09
CA TRP A 599 -15.82 14.40 -19.29
C TRP A 599 -16.19 15.53 -20.26
N ARG A 600 -15.17 16.09 -20.90
CA ARG A 600 -15.39 16.97 -22.06
C ARG A 600 -15.76 16.11 -23.27
N ALA A 601 -16.80 16.51 -23.98
CA ALA A 601 -17.32 15.77 -25.14
C ALA A 601 -16.22 15.47 -26.16
N GLY A 602 -16.09 14.20 -26.58
CA GLY A 602 -15.12 13.71 -27.56
C GLY A 602 -13.63 13.76 -27.17
N ALA A 603 -13.31 14.28 -25.98
CA ALA A 603 -11.91 14.43 -25.54
C ALA A 603 -11.22 13.09 -25.34
N VAL A 604 -11.89 12.15 -24.67
CA VAL A 604 -11.35 10.81 -24.39
C VAL A 604 -11.20 10.00 -25.69
N ASP A 605 -12.18 10.09 -26.60
CA ASP A 605 -12.11 9.42 -27.91
C ASP A 605 -10.89 9.92 -28.72
N LYS A 606 -10.60 11.24 -28.64
CA LYS A 606 -9.40 11.82 -29.21
C LYS A 606 -8.11 11.30 -28.58
N VAL A 607 -8.09 11.08 -27.26
CA VAL A 607 -6.93 10.51 -26.54
C VAL A 607 -6.62 9.09 -27.05
N PHE A 608 -7.64 8.23 -27.23
CA PHE A 608 -7.46 6.90 -27.83
C PHE A 608 -6.88 7.01 -29.26
N ALA A 609 -7.45 7.87 -30.11
CA ALA A 609 -7.00 8.06 -31.47
C ALA A 609 -5.55 8.59 -31.54
N ASP A 610 -5.19 9.58 -30.72
CA ASP A 610 -3.86 10.17 -30.69
C ASP A 610 -2.81 9.21 -30.13
N HIS A 611 -3.16 8.37 -29.17
CA HIS A 611 -2.27 7.31 -28.65
C HIS A 611 -1.98 6.25 -29.71
N ARG A 612 -3.04 5.71 -30.36
CA ARG A 612 -2.93 4.73 -31.46
C ARG A 612 -2.11 5.26 -32.63
N ALA A 613 -2.25 6.54 -32.95
CA ALA A 613 -1.47 7.20 -33.99
C ALA A 613 -0.01 7.52 -33.56
N GLY A 614 0.40 7.19 -32.34
CA GLY A 614 1.74 7.46 -31.80
C GLY A 614 2.07 8.96 -31.66
N LYS A 615 1.06 9.85 -31.62
CA LYS A 615 1.28 11.30 -31.47
C LYS A 615 1.77 11.66 -30.08
N ARG A 616 1.21 10.98 -29.05
CA ARG A 616 1.59 11.14 -27.64
C ARG A 616 1.29 9.86 -26.88
N ASP A 617 2.14 9.51 -25.91
CA ASP A 617 1.90 8.40 -25.01
C ASP A 617 0.90 8.83 -23.91
N TYR A 618 -0.29 8.20 -23.93
CA TYR A 618 -1.34 8.37 -22.96
C TYR A 618 -1.62 7.09 -22.15
N SER A 619 -0.76 6.09 -22.27
CA SER A 619 -1.00 4.73 -21.73
C SER A 619 -1.36 4.71 -20.25
N ARG A 620 -0.73 5.55 -19.42
CA ARG A 620 -1.05 5.64 -17.99
C ARG A 620 -2.47 6.13 -17.71
N PHE A 621 -2.91 7.16 -18.46
CA PHE A 621 -4.28 7.66 -18.35
C PHE A 621 -5.29 6.63 -18.87
N LEU A 622 -5.02 6.03 -20.02
CA LEU A 622 -5.89 5.03 -20.62
C LEU A 622 -6.02 3.79 -19.72
N TYR A 623 -4.94 3.39 -19.04
CA TYR A 623 -4.99 2.34 -18.04
C TYR A 623 -5.88 2.73 -16.85
N ALA A 624 -5.70 3.94 -16.31
CA ALA A 624 -6.54 4.44 -15.23
C ALA A 624 -8.02 4.51 -15.67
N LEU A 625 -8.31 4.94 -16.88
CA LEU A 625 -9.66 4.97 -17.42
C LEU A 625 -10.27 3.56 -17.52
N ALA A 626 -9.52 2.56 -18.05
CA ALA A 626 -9.98 1.19 -18.15
C ALA A 626 -10.29 0.58 -16.77
N ILE A 627 -9.40 0.79 -15.79
CA ILE A 627 -9.60 0.36 -14.40
C ILE A 627 -10.84 1.03 -13.79
N TYR A 628 -11.03 2.33 -14.04
CA TYR A 628 -12.23 3.03 -13.56
C TYR A 628 -13.52 2.49 -14.17
N CYS A 629 -13.51 2.18 -15.47
CA CYS A 629 -14.65 1.56 -16.14
C CYS A 629 -14.98 0.18 -15.55
N LEU A 630 -13.95 -0.66 -15.31
CA LEU A 630 -14.13 -1.99 -14.69
C LEU A 630 -14.70 -1.87 -13.27
N TRP A 631 -14.15 -0.97 -12.45
CA TRP A 631 -14.67 -0.73 -11.12
C TRP A 631 -16.13 -0.23 -11.16
N TRP A 632 -16.44 0.72 -12.08
CA TRP A 632 -17.78 1.29 -12.20
C TRP A 632 -18.83 0.24 -12.56
N ILE A 633 -18.50 -0.70 -13.44
CA ILE A 633 -19.36 -1.83 -13.80
C ILE A 633 -19.57 -2.78 -12.62
N GLY A 634 -18.48 -3.10 -11.91
CA GLY A 634 -18.48 -4.09 -10.81
C GLY A 634 -18.88 -3.56 -9.44
N ARG A 635 -19.12 -2.23 -9.30
CA ARG A 635 -19.45 -1.64 -7.99
C ARG A 635 -20.81 -2.13 -7.48
N PRO A 636 -21.00 -2.24 -6.14
CA PRO A 636 -22.30 -2.54 -5.57
C PRO A 636 -23.32 -1.47 -5.98
N THR A 637 -24.31 -1.82 -6.80
CA THR A 637 -25.51 -1.02 -6.98
C THR A 637 -26.40 -1.29 -5.78
N SER A 638 -26.78 -0.24 -5.03
CA SER A 638 -27.55 -0.26 -3.78
C SER A 638 -28.29 -1.59 -3.52
N LEU A 639 -27.68 -2.44 -2.67
CA LEU A 639 -28.34 -3.65 -2.20
C LEU A 639 -29.50 -3.24 -1.30
N THR A 640 -30.70 -3.17 -1.87
CA THR A 640 -31.94 -3.34 -1.12
C THR A 640 -31.93 -4.79 -0.62
N VAL A 641 -31.35 -5.02 0.55
CA VAL A 641 -31.59 -6.26 1.29
C VAL A 641 -33.06 -6.19 1.65
N ARG A 642 -33.89 -6.97 0.95
CA ARG A 642 -35.27 -7.20 1.36
C ARG A 642 -35.22 -7.77 2.77
N ALA A 643 -35.79 -7.03 3.70
CA ALA A 643 -36.09 -7.52 5.03
C ALA A 643 -37.18 -8.58 4.86
N GLU A 644 -36.83 -9.85 4.83
CA GLU A 644 -37.71 -10.98 5.10
C GLU A 644 -37.20 -11.69 6.36
#